data_c602a176f5f75f4ba0f2b2f6a04dfb42
#
_entry.id   c602a176f5f75f4ba0f2b2f6a04dfb42
#
_cell.length_a   1.000
_cell.length_b   1.000
_cell.length_c   1.000
_cell.angle_alpha   90.00
_cell.angle_beta   90.00
_cell.angle_gamma   90.00
#
_symmetry.space_group_name_H-M   'P 1'
#
loop_
_entity.id
_entity.type
_entity.pdbx_description
1 polymer ?
#
loop_
_entity_poly.entity_id
_entity_poly.type
_entity_poly.pdbx_seq_one_letter_code
_entity_poly.pdbx_strand_id
1 'polypeptide(L)'
;MYTTSQIHNFQNLSNDLLKNPGKASELREVLRFHEYRYYVLNDPLISDAEYDQLYKKLEKLEKENPEIITSDSPTQRVGSSLNGDFVTVPHLVSMLSLENSYNPADLIAWDNRLKILADHQKITFSAEPKYDGASISLIYENNLLVRGATRGDGSAGDDITTNIRQIGSIPLSAKFSDYGIKRIEIRGEVLLNKSNFKKYNEALAEEGLSPLANPRNAAAGSLRMKDPAAVRKRKLEAILYHVSFIELNERGLQKYPELLNTHSGILQMLSECGFRTPVDAKKVFNNINDVVNFCLEFENQRDQLPYEIDGIVVKVNEIEMQQQVGSTTHHPRWAMAYKFKARQATSNLENVWFSVGRTGAITPVAQITPVPIGGVTVSNVSLFNEGIIEEKDLRIGDTVIVERAGDVIPYIVKPLTELRTGDERKIIFPTRCPVCGDELIKPEGEAVWRCVNINCEAQVVERIMHFVSKDAMDIKTFGAANVKRFYEEKIITDIPSIYSIEFNKVSKLEGFKQKSIDNLKTAIESSKKQNLNRLIYGLGIRYVGETTAKTLSKSVDTIFDLKNFSVEDLQQLKDIGTKVAESVFDFFHNEDNIKILQELSGKGLNINGDKTEPASGKLSGATFLFTGTLPTLKRSAAEKLAEDNGGKLLSSVSANLNYLVAGESAGSKLEKARKIKSVKIISEEDFLNLIQS
;
A
#
# COMPACT_ATOMS: atom_id res chain seq x y z
N MET A 1 23.16 -13.30 15.41
CA MET A 1 23.19 -14.80 15.36
C MET A 1 23.90 -15.30 16.62
N TYR A 2 23.43 -16.37 17.26
CA TYR A 2 24.09 -16.94 18.45
C TYR A 2 25.29 -17.76 18.03
N THR A 3 26.42 -17.57 18.72
CA THR A 3 27.64 -18.41 18.55
C THR A 3 27.42 -19.80 19.14
N THR A 4 28.20 -20.78 18.73
CA THR A 4 28.16 -22.16 19.28
C THR A 4 28.27 -22.17 20.81
N SER A 5 29.14 -21.33 21.38
CA SER A 5 29.28 -21.18 22.83
C SER A 5 28.01 -20.61 23.48
N GLN A 6 27.38 -19.61 22.87
CA GLN A 6 26.12 -19.06 23.37
C GLN A 6 24.98 -20.07 23.30
N ILE A 7 24.89 -20.85 22.22
CA ILE A 7 23.88 -21.92 22.07
C ILE A 7 24.03 -22.92 23.21
N HIS A 8 25.25 -23.39 23.46
CA HIS A 8 25.53 -24.33 24.55
C HIS A 8 25.17 -23.75 25.94
N ASN A 9 25.52 -22.48 26.17
CA ASN A 9 25.18 -21.79 27.42
C ASN A 9 23.66 -21.68 27.62
N PHE A 10 22.87 -21.33 26.55
CA PHE A 10 21.43 -21.25 26.65
C PHE A 10 20.78 -22.63 26.85
N GLN A 11 21.33 -23.70 26.25
CA GLN A 11 20.83 -25.05 26.50
C GLN A 11 21.06 -25.46 27.97
N ASN A 12 22.24 -25.20 28.51
CA ASN A 12 22.53 -25.48 29.91
C ASN A 12 21.66 -24.69 30.87
N LEU A 13 21.47 -23.40 30.59
CA LEU A 13 20.58 -22.54 31.36
C LEU A 13 19.12 -23.00 31.27
N SER A 14 18.66 -23.43 30.10
CA SER A 14 17.31 -24.00 29.93
C SER A 14 17.09 -25.22 30.78
N ASN A 15 18.07 -26.15 30.77
CA ASN A 15 18.03 -27.37 31.59
C ASN A 15 18.02 -27.10 33.11
N ASP A 16 18.73 -26.06 33.52
CA ASP A 16 18.72 -25.62 34.92
C ASP A 16 17.40 -24.99 35.30
N LEU A 17 16.90 -24.06 34.47
CA LEU A 17 15.62 -23.38 34.69
C LEU A 17 14.39 -24.30 34.63
N LEU A 18 14.49 -25.42 33.92
CA LEU A 18 13.43 -26.45 33.96
C LEU A 18 13.36 -27.13 35.33
N LYS A 19 14.47 -27.31 36.02
CA LYS A 19 14.55 -28.00 37.32
C LYS A 19 14.43 -27.04 38.51
N ASN A 20 14.97 -25.83 38.38
CA ASN A 20 15.11 -24.85 39.46
C ASN A 20 14.24 -23.60 39.20
N PRO A 21 13.83 -22.86 40.24
CA PRO A 21 13.30 -21.52 40.06
C PRO A 21 14.39 -20.60 39.54
N GLY A 22 14.11 -19.83 38.47
CA GLY A 22 15.05 -18.86 37.88
C GLY A 22 14.62 -17.42 38.09
N LYS A 23 15.46 -16.48 37.68
CA LYS A 23 15.13 -15.07 37.62
C LYS A 23 14.30 -14.78 36.36
N ALA A 24 13.42 -13.80 36.44
CA ALA A 24 12.58 -13.39 35.29
C ALA A 24 13.44 -12.96 34.07
N SER A 25 14.58 -12.31 34.29
CA SER A 25 15.51 -11.93 33.22
C SER A 25 16.09 -13.15 32.47
N GLU A 26 16.50 -14.18 33.21
CA GLU A 26 17.04 -15.41 32.66
C GLU A 26 15.99 -16.19 31.87
N LEU A 27 14.78 -16.31 32.43
CA LEU A 27 13.63 -16.93 31.74
C LEU A 27 13.28 -16.20 30.44
N ARG A 28 13.27 -14.85 30.44
CA ARG A 28 13.02 -14.07 29.25
C ARG A 28 14.07 -14.31 28.16
N GLU A 29 15.35 -14.32 28.53
CA GLU A 29 16.43 -14.56 27.56
C GLU A 29 16.36 -15.97 26.97
N VAL A 30 16.14 -16.98 27.80
CA VAL A 30 15.99 -18.38 27.35
C VAL A 30 14.77 -18.54 26.44
N LEU A 31 13.62 -17.98 26.81
CA LEU A 31 12.43 -18.06 25.98
C LEU A 31 12.60 -17.36 24.64
N ARG A 32 13.22 -16.17 24.58
CA ARG A 32 13.56 -15.48 23.33
C ARG A 32 14.52 -16.29 22.45
N PHE A 33 15.52 -16.93 23.07
CA PHE A 33 16.44 -17.84 22.36
C PHE A 33 15.66 -19.00 21.71
N HIS A 34 14.74 -19.64 22.44
CA HIS A 34 13.94 -20.73 21.89
C HIS A 34 12.90 -20.26 20.88
N GLU A 35 12.30 -19.07 21.05
CA GLU A 35 11.45 -18.45 20.02
C GLU A 35 12.23 -18.24 18.71
N TYR A 36 13.46 -17.71 18.79
CA TYR A 36 14.32 -17.53 17.63
C TYR A 36 14.63 -18.86 16.93
N ARG A 37 15.01 -19.89 17.70
CA ARG A 37 15.26 -21.23 17.16
C ARG A 37 14.05 -21.83 16.49
N TYR A 38 12.89 -21.72 17.10
CA TYR A 38 11.64 -22.29 16.61
C TYR A 38 11.06 -21.51 15.41
N TYR A 39 10.85 -20.19 15.58
CA TYR A 39 10.13 -19.39 14.60
C TYR A 39 10.98 -18.85 13.45
N VAL A 40 12.28 -18.64 13.67
CA VAL A 40 13.18 -18.06 12.66
C VAL A 40 14.02 -19.14 11.98
N LEU A 41 14.64 -20.06 12.75
CA LEU A 41 15.52 -21.09 12.21
C LEU A 41 14.81 -22.41 11.87
N ASN A 42 13.58 -22.63 12.35
CA ASN A 42 12.87 -23.93 12.29
C ASN A 42 13.71 -25.11 12.85
N ASP A 43 14.49 -24.86 13.90
CA ASP A 43 15.43 -25.79 14.48
C ASP A 43 15.34 -25.75 16.03
N PRO A 44 14.21 -26.25 16.60
CA PRO A 44 13.99 -26.22 18.05
C PRO A 44 14.96 -27.14 18.78
N LEU A 45 15.43 -26.69 19.94
CA LEU A 45 16.35 -27.45 20.82
C LEU A 45 15.65 -28.00 22.07
N ILE A 46 14.41 -27.63 22.32
CA ILE A 46 13.54 -28.16 23.39
C ILE A 46 12.18 -28.51 22.80
N SER A 47 11.45 -29.36 23.49
CA SER A 47 10.08 -29.70 23.15
C SER A 47 9.10 -28.56 23.46
N ASP A 48 7.91 -28.56 22.83
CA ASP A 48 6.85 -27.63 23.13
C ASP A 48 6.44 -27.67 24.62
N ALA A 49 6.43 -28.87 25.24
CA ALA A 49 6.11 -29.04 26.64
C ALA A 49 7.15 -28.36 27.58
N GLU A 50 8.44 -28.47 27.26
CA GLU A 50 9.53 -27.80 28.00
C GLU A 50 9.44 -26.27 27.83
N TYR A 51 9.16 -25.78 26.62
CA TYR A 51 8.93 -24.37 26.37
C TYR A 51 7.75 -23.85 27.20
N ASP A 52 6.62 -24.54 27.19
CA ASP A 52 5.43 -24.17 27.96
C ASP A 52 5.70 -24.16 29.47
N GLN A 53 6.54 -25.06 29.97
CA GLN A 53 6.92 -25.09 31.36
C GLN A 53 7.75 -23.85 31.77
N LEU A 54 8.73 -23.46 30.94
CA LEU A 54 9.53 -22.24 31.14
C LEU A 54 8.64 -20.99 31.06
N TYR A 55 7.74 -20.95 30.08
CA TYR A 55 6.80 -19.85 29.89
C TYR A 55 5.87 -19.67 31.10
N LYS A 56 5.28 -20.74 31.62
CA LYS A 56 4.44 -20.71 32.82
C LYS A 56 5.20 -20.24 34.06
N LYS A 57 6.49 -20.59 34.20
CA LYS A 57 7.35 -20.07 35.28
C LYS A 57 7.49 -18.57 35.19
N LEU A 58 7.78 -18.03 34.01
CA LEU A 58 7.87 -16.57 33.79
C LEU A 58 6.53 -15.88 34.06
N GLU A 59 5.43 -16.41 33.51
CA GLU A 59 4.09 -15.87 33.70
C GLU A 59 3.72 -15.79 35.19
N LYS A 60 4.04 -16.83 35.96
CA LYS A 60 3.82 -16.86 37.40
C LYS A 60 4.62 -15.78 38.13
N LEU A 61 5.92 -15.66 37.83
CA LEU A 61 6.78 -14.64 38.45
C LEU A 61 6.29 -13.22 38.14
N GLU A 62 5.90 -12.95 36.91
CA GLU A 62 5.40 -11.63 36.50
C GLU A 62 3.99 -11.33 37.05
N LYS A 63 3.17 -12.35 37.28
CA LYS A 63 1.88 -12.18 37.94
C LYS A 63 2.02 -11.90 39.44
N GLU A 64 2.99 -12.52 40.09
CA GLU A 64 3.30 -12.29 41.51
C GLU A 64 4.01 -10.96 41.73
N ASN A 65 4.74 -10.45 40.74
CA ASN A 65 5.55 -9.21 40.79
C ASN A 65 5.32 -8.36 39.55
N PRO A 66 4.21 -7.65 39.42
CA PRO A 66 3.89 -6.89 38.19
C PRO A 66 4.93 -5.83 37.79
N GLU A 67 5.72 -5.33 38.74
CA GLU A 67 6.77 -4.33 38.52
C GLU A 67 7.97 -4.86 37.72
N ILE A 68 8.15 -6.18 37.67
CA ILE A 68 9.23 -6.76 36.83
C ILE A 68 8.84 -6.97 35.39
N ILE A 69 7.59 -6.75 35.01
CA ILE A 69 7.11 -6.91 33.64
C ILE A 69 7.81 -5.91 32.73
N THR A 70 8.42 -6.40 31.63
CA THR A 70 8.98 -5.55 30.58
C THR A 70 8.14 -5.65 29.31
N SER A 71 8.09 -4.58 28.54
CA SER A 71 7.26 -4.52 27.31
C SER A 71 7.68 -5.56 26.24
N ASP A 72 8.88 -6.12 26.37
CA ASP A 72 9.47 -7.12 25.48
C ASP A 72 9.44 -8.54 26.06
N SER A 73 8.77 -8.74 27.23
CA SER A 73 8.59 -10.07 27.78
C SER A 73 7.77 -10.96 26.82
N PRO A 74 8.17 -12.24 26.63
CA PRO A 74 7.36 -13.20 25.87
C PRO A 74 5.91 -13.31 26.35
N THR A 75 5.64 -13.06 27.62
CA THR A 75 4.29 -13.04 28.21
C THR A 75 3.43 -11.87 27.68
N GLN A 76 4.06 -10.77 27.26
CA GLN A 76 3.39 -9.60 26.69
C GLN A 76 2.95 -9.77 25.22
N ARG A 77 3.24 -10.93 24.61
CA ARG A 77 2.64 -11.29 23.33
C ARG A 77 1.14 -11.54 23.43
N VAL A 78 0.65 -12.04 24.55
CA VAL A 78 -0.76 -12.40 24.75
C VAL A 78 -1.52 -11.20 25.27
N GLY A 79 -2.20 -10.46 24.38
CA GLY A 79 -3.19 -9.45 24.78
C GLY A 79 -4.44 -10.12 25.33
N SER A 80 -4.88 -9.72 26.51
CA SER A 80 -6.09 -10.27 27.17
C SER A 80 -7.40 -9.58 26.74
N SER A 81 -7.33 -8.52 25.93
CA SER A 81 -8.48 -7.73 25.49
C SER A 81 -8.64 -7.73 23.97
N LEU A 82 -9.88 -7.68 23.52
CA LEU A 82 -10.19 -7.43 22.13
C LEU A 82 -9.68 -6.05 21.70
N ASN A 83 -9.10 -5.98 20.51
CA ASN A 83 -8.76 -4.70 19.91
C ASN A 83 -10.04 -3.89 19.65
N GLY A 84 -9.96 -2.59 19.87
CA GLY A 84 -10.95 -1.64 19.38
C GLY A 84 -10.89 -1.50 17.85
N ASP A 85 -11.40 -0.40 17.34
CA ASP A 85 -11.17 -0.03 15.94
C ASP A 85 -9.70 0.38 15.76
N PHE A 86 -9.11 -0.06 14.64
CA PHE A 86 -7.71 0.23 14.35
C PHE A 86 -7.53 1.73 14.04
N VAL A 87 -6.61 2.37 14.75
CA VAL A 87 -6.27 3.77 14.53
C VAL A 87 -5.33 3.87 13.32
N THR A 88 -5.57 4.82 12.44
CA THR A 88 -4.67 5.10 11.33
C THR A 88 -3.45 5.90 11.81
N VAL A 89 -2.25 5.44 11.47
CA VAL A 89 -0.97 6.04 11.87
C VAL A 89 -0.09 6.32 10.65
N PRO A 90 0.64 7.46 10.62
CA PRO A 90 1.54 7.78 9.51
C PRO A 90 2.79 6.90 9.51
N HIS A 91 3.31 6.59 8.32
CA HIS A 91 4.65 6.00 8.16
C HIS A 91 5.73 7.06 8.32
N LEU A 92 6.93 6.67 8.77
CA LEU A 92 8.08 7.61 8.83
C LEU A 92 8.54 7.98 7.43
N VAL A 93 8.47 7.03 6.49
CA VAL A 93 8.73 7.22 5.07
C VAL A 93 7.58 6.60 4.29
N SER A 94 7.15 7.20 3.18
CA SER A 94 6.04 6.66 2.37
C SER A 94 6.37 5.27 1.81
N MET A 95 5.39 4.35 1.85
CA MET A 95 5.50 3.00 1.29
C MET A 95 5.11 3.00 -0.19
N LEU A 96 6.08 3.22 -1.05
CA LEU A 96 5.90 3.26 -2.50
C LEU A 96 5.64 1.86 -3.08
N SER A 97 4.94 1.81 -4.21
CA SER A 97 4.83 0.61 -5.04
C SER A 97 6.13 0.37 -5.81
N LEU A 98 6.30 -0.80 -6.42
CA LEU A 98 7.42 -1.07 -7.33
C LEU A 98 6.96 -0.94 -8.79
N GLU A 99 7.86 -0.49 -9.66
CA GLU A 99 7.69 -0.61 -11.11
C GLU A 99 7.76 -2.09 -11.49
N ASN A 100 6.85 -2.55 -12.35
CA ASN A 100 6.81 -3.95 -12.78
C ASN A 100 7.54 -4.14 -14.12
N SER A 101 8.20 -5.29 -14.25
CA SER A 101 8.76 -5.83 -15.48
C SER A 101 8.17 -7.21 -15.74
N TYR A 102 7.91 -7.54 -16.98
CA TYR A 102 7.30 -8.82 -17.36
C TYR A 102 8.19 -9.64 -18.29
N ASN A 103 9.34 -9.09 -18.70
CA ASN A 103 10.27 -9.73 -19.62
C ASN A 103 11.71 -9.24 -19.39
N PRO A 104 12.72 -9.98 -19.88
CA PRO A 104 14.13 -9.60 -19.77
C PRO A 104 14.47 -8.22 -20.34
N ALA A 105 13.82 -7.80 -21.44
CA ALA A 105 14.12 -6.54 -22.10
C ALA A 105 13.79 -5.33 -21.20
N ASP A 106 12.74 -5.42 -20.39
CA ASP A 106 12.36 -4.38 -19.43
C ASP A 106 13.46 -4.18 -18.37
N LEU A 107 14.03 -5.27 -17.83
CA LEU A 107 15.14 -5.22 -16.87
C LEU A 107 16.39 -4.57 -17.47
N ILE A 108 16.72 -4.91 -18.73
CA ILE A 108 17.85 -4.33 -19.45
C ILE A 108 17.60 -2.83 -19.69
N ALA A 109 16.40 -2.45 -20.10
CA ALA A 109 16.02 -1.05 -20.27
C ALA A 109 16.09 -0.26 -18.95
N TRP A 110 15.70 -0.87 -17.83
CA TRP A 110 15.82 -0.29 -16.50
C TRP A 110 17.30 -0.07 -16.10
N ASP A 111 18.18 -1.06 -16.31
CA ASP A 111 19.61 -0.94 -16.06
C ASP A 111 20.25 0.19 -16.89
N ASN A 112 19.86 0.34 -18.15
CA ASN A 112 20.33 1.45 -18.99
C ASN A 112 19.88 2.82 -18.43
N ARG A 113 18.65 2.93 -17.92
CA ARG A 113 18.19 4.15 -17.24
C ARG A 113 18.98 4.42 -15.95
N LEU A 114 19.27 3.38 -15.18
CA LEU A 114 20.06 3.50 -13.94
C LEU A 114 21.48 3.97 -14.22
N LYS A 115 22.16 3.44 -15.24
CA LYS A 115 23.52 3.85 -15.62
C LYS A 115 23.62 5.33 -15.93
N ILE A 116 22.60 5.89 -16.60
CA ILE A 116 22.54 7.33 -16.90
C ILE A 116 22.36 8.14 -15.59
N LEU A 117 21.45 7.70 -14.70
CA LEU A 117 21.17 8.39 -13.44
C LEU A 117 22.32 8.28 -12.42
N ALA A 118 23.13 7.25 -12.52
CA ALA A 118 24.29 6.97 -11.70
C ALA A 118 25.60 7.52 -12.27
N ASP A 119 25.55 8.40 -13.29
CA ASP A 119 26.74 8.92 -13.97
C ASP A 119 27.74 7.82 -14.41
N HIS A 120 27.20 6.69 -14.88
CA HIS A 120 27.95 5.51 -15.32
C HIS A 120 28.83 4.84 -14.23
N GLN A 121 28.55 5.10 -12.96
CA GLN A 121 29.21 4.40 -11.86
C GLN A 121 28.82 2.91 -11.86
N LYS A 122 29.70 2.09 -11.29
CA LYS A 122 29.43 0.64 -11.16
C LYS A 122 28.32 0.39 -10.16
N ILE A 123 27.30 -0.34 -10.58
CA ILE A 123 26.14 -0.74 -9.78
C ILE A 123 26.17 -2.24 -9.61
N THR A 124 25.91 -2.72 -8.38
CA THR A 124 25.59 -4.12 -8.10
C THR A 124 24.10 -4.28 -7.79
N PHE A 125 23.56 -5.47 -8.02
CA PHE A 125 22.14 -5.74 -7.88
C PHE A 125 21.91 -6.81 -6.81
N SER A 126 20.97 -6.57 -5.90
CA SER A 126 20.42 -7.59 -5.02
C SER A 126 19.10 -8.08 -5.60
N ALA A 127 18.99 -9.38 -5.87
CA ALA A 127 17.74 -10.01 -6.32
C ALA A 127 17.22 -10.93 -5.21
N GLU A 128 15.94 -10.80 -4.89
CA GLU A 128 15.27 -11.52 -3.80
C GLU A 128 13.85 -11.92 -4.19
N PRO A 129 13.27 -13.01 -3.62
CA PRO A 129 11.89 -13.40 -3.91
C PRO A 129 10.91 -12.29 -3.59
N LYS A 130 9.96 -12.07 -4.48
CA LYS A 130 8.81 -11.19 -4.25
C LYS A 130 7.70 -11.97 -3.58
N TYR A 131 7.69 -11.90 -2.25
CA TYR A 131 6.69 -12.58 -1.44
C TYR A 131 5.30 -12.01 -1.66
N ASP A 132 4.30 -12.89 -1.74
CA ASP A 132 2.90 -12.53 -1.93
C ASP A 132 2.11 -12.69 -0.62
N GLY A 133 2.02 -11.60 0.13
CA GLY A 133 1.40 -11.56 1.44
C GLY A 133 0.75 -10.22 1.77
N ALA A 134 0.87 -9.81 3.03
CA ALA A 134 0.41 -8.53 3.54
C ALA A 134 1.58 -7.67 4.00
N SER A 135 1.79 -6.54 3.34
CA SER A 135 2.89 -5.63 3.66
C SER A 135 2.69 -4.94 5.00
N ILE A 136 3.78 -4.86 5.77
CA ILE A 136 3.83 -4.22 7.08
C ILE A 136 5.01 -3.26 7.20
N SER A 137 4.87 -2.30 8.11
CA SER A 137 5.93 -1.43 8.63
C SER A 137 6.07 -1.66 10.13
N LEU A 138 7.30 -1.88 10.59
CA LEU A 138 7.66 -2.07 12.00
C LEU A 138 8.60 -0.96 12.44
N ILE A 139 8.31 -0.33 13.59
CA ILE A 139 9.20 0.66 14.18
C ILE A 139 9.75 0.10 15.47
N TYR A 140 11.08 0.15 15.57
CA TYR A 140 11.81 -0.12 16.81
C TYR A 140 12.48 1.15 17.30
N GLU A 141 12.38 1.41 18.60
CA GLU A 141 13.07 2.49 19.30
C GLU A 141 13.79 1.93 20.52
N ASN A 142 15.06 2.28 20.68
CA ASN A 142 15.88 1.78 21.79
C ASN A 142 15.79 0.25 21.96
N ASN A 143 15.90 -0.47 20.85
CA ASN A 143 15.80 -1.92 20.74
C ASN A 143 14.39 -2.54 20.89
N LEU A 144 13.37 -1.79 21.23
CA LEU A 144 12.02 -2.29 21.52
C LEU A 144 11.07 -2.07 20.35
N LEU A 145 10.21 -3.04 20.04
CA LEU A 145 9.11 -2.89 19.09
C LEU A 145 8.06 -1.92 19.68
N VAL A 146 7.96 -0.73 19.08
CA VAL A 146 7.01 0.30 19.53
C VAL A 146 5.77 0.38 18.67
N ARG A 147 5.87 0.03 17.36
CA ARG A 147 4.73 0.10 16.44
C ARG A 147 4.84 -0.90 15.31
N GLY A 148 3.68 -1.49 14.95
CA GLY A 148 3.48 -2.22 13.71
C GLY A 148 2.25 -1.69 12.99
N ALA A 149 2.37 -1.39 11.69
CA ALA A 149 1.29 -0.84 10.89
C ALA A 149 1.13 -1.57 9.56
N THR A 150 -0.10 -1.60 9.02
CA THR A 150 -0.36 -2.03 7.64
C THR A 150 0.13 -1.00 6.65
N ARG A 151 0.30 -1.37 5.37
CA ARG A 151 0.68 -0.43 4.31
C ARG A 151 -0.31 0.75 4.16
N GLY A 152 -1.62 0.49 4.31
CA GLY A 152 -2.65 1.49 4.05
C GLY A 152 -2.59 2.04 2.63
N ASP A 153 -2.67 3.37 2.49
CA ASP A 153 -2.53 4.11 1.22
C ASP A 153 -1.05 4.39 0.85
N GLY A 154 -0.11 3.90 1.66
CA GLY A 154 1.31 4.13 1.51
C GLY A 154 1.83 5.36 2.30
N SER A 155 1.01 6.33 2.65
CA SER A 155 1.37 7.43 3.54
C SER A 155 1.05 7.12 5.00
N ALA A 156 -0.04 6.39 5.23
CA ALA A 156 -0.50 5.96 6.55
C ALA A 156 -1.16 4.58 6.47
N GLY A 157 -1.16 3.84 7.57
CA GLY A 157 -1.78 2.52 7.69
C GLY A 157 -2.46 2.32 9.02
N ASP A 158 -3.16 1.20 9.19
CA ASP A 158 -3.81 0.85 10.45
C ASP A 158 -2.75 0.38 11.45
N ASP A 159 -2.78 0.90 12.67
CA ASP A 159 -1.96 0.40 13.78
C ASP A 159 -2.44 -1.00 14.18
N ILE A 160 -1.59 -1.98 13.93
CA ILE A 160 -1.83 -3.40 14.22
C ILE A 160 -0.80 -3.95 15.22
N THR A 161 -0.19 -3.09 16.03
CA THR A 161 0.91 -3.46 16.94
C THR A 161 0.56 -4.66 17.82
N THR A 162 -0.65 -4.71 18.36
CA THR A 162 -1.11 -5.82 19.20
C THR A 162 -1.13 -7.14 18.44
N ASN A 163 -1.56 -7.13 17.17
CA ASN A 163 -1.59 -8.31 16.30
C ASN A 163 -0.18 -8.71 15.84
N ILE A 164 0.67 -7.75 15.54
CA ILE A 164 2.09 -7.98 15.19
C ILE A 164 2.82 -8.71 16.30
N ARG A 165 2.56 -8.38 17.56
CA ARG A 165 3.15 -9.06 18.73
C ARG A 165 2.80 -10.56 18.79
N GLN A 166 1.71 -11.00 18.13
CA GLN A 166 1.32 -12.41 18.07
C GLN A 166 2.15 -13.22 17.06
N ILE A 167 2.90 -12.55 16.17
CA ILE A 167 3.71 -13.22 15.14
C ILE A 167 5.07 -13.59 15.73
N GLY A 168 5.29 -14.87 15.98
CA GLY A 168 6.49 -15.36 16.67
C GLY A 168 7.82 -15.05 15.96
N SER A 169 7.81 -14.91 14.62
CA SER A 169 8.99 -14.55 13.84
C SER A 169 9.37 -13.05 13.93
N ILE A 170 8.59 -12.22 14.63
CA ILE A 170 8.89 -10.81 14.89
C ILE A 170 9.38 -10.67 16.34
N PRO A 171 10.67 -10.35 16.59
CA PRO A 171 11.19 -10.11 17.91
C PRO A 171 10.51 -8.92 18.57
N LEU A 172 10.16 -9.00 19.87
CA LEU A 172 9.66 -7.85 20.63
C LEU A 172 10.79 -6.88 20.98
N SER A 173 12.02 -7.37 21.03
CA SER A 173 13.23 -6.56 21.14
C SER A 173 14.32 -7.10 20.24
N ALA A 174 15.16 -6.19 19.71
CA ALA A 174 16.28 -6.52 18.82
C ALA A 174 17.47 -5.59 19.10
N LYS A 175 18.70 -6.12 19.09
CA LYS A 175 19.92 -5.40 19.52
C LYS A 175 20.44 -4.41 18.49
N PHE A 176 19.61 -3.48 18.04
CA PHE A 176 19.99 -2.43 17.09
C PHE A 176 21.04 -1.46 17.63
N SER A 177 21.09 -1.29 18.97
CA SER A 177 22.13 -0.50 19.65
C SER A 177 23.54 -1.02 19.39
N ASP A 178 23.74 -2.33 19.14
CA ASP A 178 25.02 -2.92 18.81
C ASP A 178 25.57 -2.39 17.46
N TYR A 179 24.66 -1.96 16.59
CA TYR A 179 24.94 -1.32 15.30
C TYR A 179 24.86 0.22 15.37
N GLY A 180 24.81 0.81 16.56
CA GLY A 180 24.72 2.26 16.71
C GLY A 180 23.37 2.85 16.26
N ILE A 181 22.30 2.06 16.19
CA ILE A 181 20.98 2.48 15.76
C ILE A 181 20.11 2.75 17.00
N LYS A 182 19.47 3.94 17.03
CA LYS A 182 18.53 4.36 18.06
C LYS A 182 17.09 4.04 17.67
N ARG A 183 16.73 4.37 16.40
CA ARG A 183 15.39 4.18 15.86
C ARG A 183 15.49 3.65 14.43
N ILE A 184 14.61 2.72 14.08
CA ILE A 184 14.58 2.11 12.75
C ILE A 184 13.15 1.81 12.32
N GLU A 185 12.84 2.04 11.02
CA GLU A 185 11.63 1.55 10.38
C GLU A 185 11.99 0.44 9.40
N ILE A 186 11.39 -0.73 9.60
CA ILE A 186 11.65 -1.94 8.82
C ILE A 186 10.37 -2.35 8.10
N ARG A 187 10.49 -2.75 6.84
CA ARG A 187 9.37 -3.24 6.02
C ARG A 187 9.51 -4.71 5.71
N GLY A 188 8.40 -5.37 5.69
CA GLY A 188 8.33 -6.79 5.39
C GLY A 188 6.96 -7.21 4.87
N GLU A 189 6.85 -8.51 4.64
CA GLU A 189 5.62 -9.16 4.24
C GLU A 189 5.22 -10.20 5.29
N VAL A 190 3.98 -10.13 5.75
CA VAL A 190 3.39 -11.17 6.58
C VAL A 190 2.75 -12.20 5.67
N LEU A 191 3.10 -13.44 5.93
CA LEU A 191 2.81 -14.59 5.09
C LEU A 191 2.10 -15.67 5.89
N LEU A 192 1.34 -16.48 5.18
CA LEU A 192 0.85 -17.75 5.68
C LEU A 192 1.50 -18.87 4.86
N ASN A 193 2.26 -19.71 5.52
CA ASN A 193 2.91 -20.87 4.90
C ASN A 193 1.86 -21.80 4.26
N LYS A 194 2.15 -22.36 3.08
CA LYS A 194 1.22 -23.24 2.32
C LYS A 194 0.71 -24.41 3.15
N SER A 195 1.57 -25.02 3.97
CA SER A 195 1.16 -26.15 4.83
C SER A 195 0.23 -25.71 5.97
N ASN A 196 0.53 -24.55 6.59
CA ASN A 196 -0.34 -24.00 7.64
C ASN A 196 -1.68 -23.53 7.07
N PHE A 197 -1.69 -22.94 5.87
CA PHE A 197 -2.91 -22.56 5.17
C PHE A 197 -3.81 -23.77 4.90
N LYS A 198 -3.23 -24.87 4.40
CA LYS A 198 -3.97 -26.12 4.15
C LYS A 198 -4.57 -26.67 5.45
N LYS A 199 -3.76 -26.83 6.51
CA LYS A 199 -4.24 -27.34 7.81
C LYS A 199 -5.33 -26.45 8.40
N TYR A 200 -5.21 -25.13 8.26
CA TYR A 200 -6.22 -24.19 8.77
C TYR A 200 -7.54 -24.32 8.01
N ASN A 201 -7.50 -24.47 6.68
CA ASN A 201 -8.70 -24.68 5.87
C ASN A 201 -9.37 -26.03 6.14
N GLU A 202 -8.59 -27.09 6.41
CA GLU A 202 -9.11 -28.38 6.84
C GLU A 202 -9.88 -28.24 8.16
N ALA A 203 -9.32 -27.55 9.15
CA ALA A 203 -10.00 -27.29 10.42
C ALA A 203 -11.29 -26.45 10.25
N LEU A 204 -11.29 -25.43 9.37
CA LEU A 204 -12.50 -24.66 9.07
C LEU A 204 -13.59 -25.54 8.45
N ALA A 205 -13.22 -26.44 7.55
CA ALA A 205 -14.17 -27.36 6.92
C ALA A 205 -14.77 -28.33 7.94
N GLU A 206 -13.98 -28.83 8.89
CA GLU A 206 -14.46 -29.67 10.00
C GLU A 206 -15.47 -28.95 10.90
N GLU A 207 -15.27 -27.62 11.08
CA GLU A 207 -16.20 -26.75 11.82
C GLU A 207 -17.41 -26.29 10.98
N GLY A 208 -17.51 -26.69 9.72
CA GLY A 208 -18.60 -26.29 8.79
C GLY A 208 -18.47 -24.84 8.32
N LEU A 209 -17.30 -24.23 8.46
CA LEU A 209 -17.02 -22.86 8.03
C LEU A 209 -16.42 -22.84 6.62
N SER A 210 -16.63 -21.73 5.91
CA SER A 210 -16.05 -21.53 4.58
C SER A 210 -14.52 -21.42 4.64
N PRO A 211 -13.79 -22.15 3.77
CA PRO A 211 -12.35 -22.06 3.71
C PRO A 211 -11.89 -20.66 3.23
N LEU A 212 -10.69 -20.28 3.64
CA LEU A 212 -10.04 -19.04 3.16
C LEU A 212 -9.62 -19.19 1.69
N ALA A 213 -9.76 -18.11 0.91
CA ALA A 213 -9.58 -18.15 -0.54
C ALA A 213 -8.11 -18.38 -0.97
N ASN A 214 -7.17 -17.70 -0.35
CA ASN A 214 -5.73 -17.83 -0.63
C ASN A 214 -4.88 -17.38 0.57
N PRO A 215 -3.59 -17.77 0.62
CA PRO A 215 -2.68 -17.40 1.71
C PRO A 215 -2.51 -15.89 1.91
N ARG A 216 -2.44 -15.10 0.84
CA ARG A 216 -2.29 -13.62 0.89
C ARG A 216 -3.49 -12.96 1.58
N ASN A 217 -4.72 -13.26 1.12
CA ASN A 217 -5.93 -12.68 1.70
C ASN A 217 -6.13 -13.18 3.14
N ALA A 218 -5.76 -14.44 3.42
CA ALA A 218 -5.76 -15.01 4.75
C ALA A 218 -4.81 -14.26 5.70
N ALA A 219 -3.60 -13.94 5.27
CA ALA A 219 -2.64 -13.15 6.04
C ALA A 219 -3.15 -11.72 6.28
N ALA A 220 -3.59 -11.02 5.21
CA ALA A 220 -4.11 -9.66 5.30
C ALA A 220 -5.34 -9.53 6.21
N GLY A 221 -6.30 -10.46 6.09
CA GLY A 221 -7.48 -10.51 6.95
C GLY A 221 -7.13 -10.80 8.41
N SER A 222 -6.15 -11.68 8.64
CA SER A 222 -5.69 -12.03 9.99
C SER A 222 -5.07 -10.85 10.73
N LEU A 223 -4.29 -10.02 10.04
CA LEU A 223 -3.66 -8.83 10.64
C LEU A 223 -4.69 -7.81 11.17
N ARG A 224 -5.91 -7.85 10.69
CA ARG A 224 -7.00 -6.93 11.06
C ARG A 224 -8.06 -7.60 11.95
N MET A 225 -7.79 -8.77 12.50
CA MET A 225 -8.68 -9.42 13.46
C MET A 225 -8.73 -8.64 14.78
N LYS A 226 -9.92 -8.52 15.35
CA LYS A 226 -10.12 -7.85 16.65
C LYS A 226 -9.61 -8.68 17.83
N ASP A 227 -9.54 -10.00 17.66
CA ASP A 227 -9.03 -10.93 18.66
C ASP A 227 -7.56 -11.30 18.38
N PRO A 228 -6.59 -10.81 19.15
CA PRO A 228 -5.18 -11.18 19.00
C PRO A 228 -4.92 -12.67 19.20
N ALA A 229 -5.67 -13.36 20.06
CA ALA A 229 -5.51 -14.80 20.28
C ALA A 229 -5.87 -15.60 19.03
N ALA A 230 -6.86 -15.15 18.26
CA ALA A 230 -7.21 -15.74 16.98
C ALA A 230 -6.10 -15.51 15.93
N VAL A 231 -5.39 -14.37 15.96
CA VAL A 231 -4.21 -14.11 15.09
C VAL A 231 -3.11 -15.12 15.39
N ARG A 232 -2.81 -15.39 16.66
CA ARG A 232 -1.79 -16.38 17.08
C ARG A 232 -2.08 -17.78 16.53
N LYS A 233 -3.34 -18.20 16.54
CA LYS A 233 -3.77 -19.50 16.00
C LYS A 233 -3.49 -19.67 14.51
N ARG A 234 -3.40 -18.57 13.75
CA ARG A 234 -3.10 -18.58 12.31
C ARG A 234 -1.66 -18.94 11.97
N LYS A 235 -0.73 -18.89 12.96
CA LYS A 235 0.70 -19.18 12.78
C LYS A 235 1.30 -18.39 11.60
N LEU A 236 1.03 -17.08 11.58
CA LEU A 236 1.59 -16.16 10.59
C LEU A 236 3.11 -16.03 10.77
N GLU A 237 3.80 -15.77 9.67
CA GLU A 237 5.23 -15.54 9.64
C GLU A 237 5.52 -14.21 8.93
N ALA A 238 6.59 -13.52 9.29
CA ALA A 238 7.00 -12.27 8.64
C ALA A 238 8.41 -12.42 8.07
N ILE A 239 8.60 -11.95 6.84
CA ILE A 239 9.91 -11.83 6.20
C ILE A 239 10.19 -10.35 5.98
N LEU A 240 11.28 -9.85 6.58
CA LEU A 240 11.67 -8.44 6.55
C LEU A 240 12.69 -8.24 5.43
N TYR A 241 12.38 -7.33 4.48
CA TYR A 241 13.14 -7.20 3.23
C TYR A 241 13.64 -5.79 2.94
N HIS A 242 13.36 -4.80 3.81
CA HIS A 242 13.80 -3.43 3.56
C HIS A 242 13.83 -2.62 4.85
N VAL A 243 14.80 -1.70 4.94
CA VAL A 243 14.85 -0.66 5.96
C VAL A 243 14.64 0.68 5.28
N SER A 244 13.60 1.40 5.69
CA SER A 244 13.21 2.67 5.09
C SER A 244 13.72 3.89 5.84
N PHE A 245 14.03 3.73 7.15
CA PHE A 245 14.48 4.81 8.00
C PHE A 245 15.46 4.29 9.07
N ILE A 246 16.53 5.03 9.31
CA ILE A 246 17.49 4.78 10.38
C ILE A 246 17.84 6.12 11.04
N GLU A 247 17.73 6.15 12.37
CA GLU A 247 18.29 7.20 13.23
C GLU A 247 19.41 6.59 14.05
N LEU A 248 20.61 7.14 13.91
CA LEU A 248 21.81 6.66 14.64
C LEU A 248 21.87 7.27 16.04
N ASN A 249 22.45 6.53 16.98
CA ASN A 249 22.88 7.03 18.28
C ASN A 249 24.32 7.60 18.18
N GLU A 250 24.85 8.13 19.28
CA GLU A 250 26.20 8.73 19.31
C GLU A 250 27.29 7.78 18.81
N ARG A 251 27.20 6.48 19.14
CA ARG A 251 28.17 5.47 18.68
C ARG A 251 28.09 5.30 17.15
N GLY A 252 26.89 5.23 16.59
CA GLY A 252 26.69 5.09 15.15
C GLY A 252 27.10 6.34 14.37
N LEU A 253 26.96 7.53 14.95
CA LEU A 253 27.45 8.80 14.38
C LEU A 253 28.97 8.87 14.40
N GLN A 254 29.63 8.35 15.46
CA GLN A 254 31.08 8.33 15.55
C GLN A 254 31.72 7.26 14.65
N LYS A 255 31.07 6.10 14.52
CA LYS A 255 31.53 4.99 13.70
C LYS A 255 30.34 4.38 12.93
N TYR A 256 30.15 4.87 11.69
CA TYR A 256 29.08 4.37 10.82
C TYR A 256 29.29 2.87 10.52
N PRO A 257 28.26 2.02 10.71
CA PRO A 257 28.38 0.59 10.45
C PRO A 257 28.47 0.29 8.95
N GLU A 258 29.51 -0.38 8.50
CA GLU A 258 29.72 -0.71 7.07
C GLU A 258 28.58 -1.53 6.46
N LEU A 259 27.93 -2.40 7.27
CA LEU A 259 26.78 -3.17 6.83
C LEU A 259 25.61 -2.29 6.33
N LEU A 260 25.51 -1.04 6.78
CA LEU A 260 24.45 -0.11 6.35
C LEU A 260 24.73 0.51 4.98
N ASN A 261 25.90 0.30 4.38
CA ASN A 261 26.25 0.83 3.06
C ASN A 261 25.59 0.08 1.90
N THR A 262 25.16 -1.16 2.14
CA THR A 262 24.54 -2.00 1.11
C THR A 262 23.23 -2.61 1.57
N HIS A 263 22.30 -2.80 0.63
CA HIS A 263 21.04 -3.49 0.89
C HIS A 263 21.27 -4.91 1.42
N SER A 264 22.20 -5.65 0.83
CA SER A 264 22.57 -6.99 1.27
C SER A 264 23.14 -7.01 2.69
N GLY A 265 23.92 -6.01 3.07
CA GLY A 265 24.43 -5.83 4.43
C GLY A 265 23.34 -5.50 5.44
N ILE A 266 22.39 -4.65 5.06
CA ILE A 266 21.21 -4.34 5.90
C ILE A 266 20.39 -5.61 6.17
N LEU A 267 20.14 -6.46 5.15
CA LEU A 267 19.45 -7.73 5.36
C LEU A 267 20.22 -8.69 6.27
N GLN A 268 21.54 -8.70 6.18
CA GLN A 268 22.39 -9.46 7.09
C GLN A 268 22.26 -8.94 8.53
N MET A 269 22.36 -7.63 8.75
CA MET A 269 22.15 -7.00 10.05
C MET A 269 20.80 -7.37 10.65
N LEU A 270 19.70 -7.31 9.86
CA LEU A 270 18.38 -7.72 10.34
C LEU A 270 18.36 -9.20 10.74
N SER A 271 18.99 -10.08 9.96
CA SER A 271 19.12 -11.50 10.30
C SER A 271 19.90 -11.71 11.60
N GLU A 272 21.00 -10.98 11.80
CA GLU A 272 21.80 -11.02 13.03
C GLU A 272 21.04 -10.47 14.25
N CYS A 273 20.11 -9.51 14.02
CA CYS A 273 19.19 -9.01 15.03
C CYS A 273 18.02 -9.95 15.34
N GLY A 274 17.93 -11.11 14.69
CA GLY A 274 16.93 -12.16 14.97
C GLY A 274 15.68 -12.09 14.09
N PHE A 275 15.69 -11.31 13.00
CA PHE A 275 14.59 -11.27 12.05
C PHE A 275 14.73 -12.35 10.98
N ARG A 276 13.61 -12.82 10.50
CA ARG A 276 13.57 -13.63 9.29
C ARG A 276 13.68 -12.70 8.07
N THR A 277 14.67 -12.92 7.24
CA THR A 277 14.98 -12.12 6.06
C THR A 277 15.19 -13.03 4.84
N PRO A 278 15.16 -12.54 3.60
CA PRO A 278 15.46 -13.34 2.42
C PRO A 278 16.97 -13.65 2.26
N VAL A 279 17.75 -13.64 3.33
CA VAL A 279 19.23 -13.73 3.28
C VAL A 279 19.72 -14.98 2.55
N ASP A 280 19.05 -16.12 2.73
CA ASP A 280 19.42 -17.39 2.10
C ASP A 280 18.91 -17.51 0.65
N ALA A 281 17.88 -16.75 0.30
CA ALA A 281 17.25 -16.77 -1.03
C ALA A 281 17.70 -15.60 -1.92
N LYS A 282 18.36 -14.56 -1.34
CA LYS A 282 18.89 -13.44 -2.12
C LYS A 282 20.21 -13.81 -2.78
N LYS A 283 20.43 -13.22 -3.96
CA LYS A 283 21.74 -13.23 -4.62
C LYS A 283 22.16 -11.82 -5.00
N VAL A 284 23.46 -11.55 -4.96
CA VAL A 284 24.07 -10.29 -5.41
C VAL A 284 24.79 -10.51 -6.71
N PHE A 285 24.58 -9.61 -7.68
CA PHE A 285 25.09 -9.70 -9.05
C PHE A 285 25.82 -8.42 -9.44
N ASN A 286 26.85 -8.57 -10.29
CA ASN A 286 27.64 -7.46 -10.78
C ASN A 286 27.11 -6.88 -12.12
N ASN A 287 26.17 -7.55 -12.75
CA ASN A 287 25.57 -7.11 -14.02
C ASN A 287 24.14 -7.60 -14.17
N ILE A 288 23.38 -6.93 -15.03
CA ILE A 288 21.94 -7.18 -15.21
C ILE A 288 21.66 -8.51 -15.94
N ASN A 289 22.56 -9.00 -16.78
CA ASN A 289 22.33 -10.23 -17.54
C ASN A 289 22.30 -11.46 -16.61
N ASP A 290 23.16 -11.46 -15.57
CA ASP A 290 23.17 -12.51 -14.55
C ASP A 290 21.86 -12.44 -13.70
N VAL A 291 21.34 -11.24 -13.46
CA VAL A 291 20.03 -11.06 -12.80
C VAL A 291 18.92 -11.64 -13.66
N VAL A 292 18.92 -11.37 -14.97
CA VAL A 292 17.93 -11.92 -15.90
C VAL A 292 17.95 -13.45 -15.88
N ASN A 293 19.13 -14.06 -16.00
CA ASN A 293 19.27 -15.51 -15.92
C ASN A 293 18.73 -16.07 -14.61
N PHE A 294 19.07 -15.44 -13.49
CA PHE A 294 18.54 -15.81 -12.17
C PHE A 294 17.02 -15.73 -12.11
N CYS A 295 16.41 -14.68 -12.64
CA CYS A 295 14.94 -14.54 -12.65
C CYS A 295 14.26 -15.67 -13.45
N LEU A 296 14.80 -16.02 -14.62
CA LEU A 296 14.27 -17.09 -15.49
C LEU A 296 14.42 -18.48 -14.83
N GLU A 297 15.56 -18.76 -14.20
CA GLU A 297 15.78 -20.01 -13.47
C GLU A 297 14.89 -20.13 -12.24
N PHE A 298 14.74 -19.04 -11.47
CA PHE A 298 14.00 -19.03 -10.22
C PHE A 298 12.49 -19.21 -10.42
N GLU A 299 11.96 -18.79 -11.58
CA GLU A 299 10.56 -19.01 -11.95
C GLU A 299 10.18 -20.49 -11.88
N ASN A 300 11.07 -21.40 -12.29
CA ASN A 300 10.85 -22.85 -12.24
C ASN A 300 10.84 -23.42 -10.82
N GLN A 301 11.35 -22.69 -9.83
CA GLN A 301 11.39 -23.10 -8.43
C GLN A 301 10.21 -22.59 -7.62
N ARG A 302 9.34 -21.74 -8.22
CA ARG A 302 8.22 -21.06 -7.56
C ARG A 302 7.34 -22.01 -6.74
N ASP A 303 7.00 -23.15 -7.30
CA ASP A 303 6.04 -24.08 -6.69
C ASP A 303 6.64 -24.89 -5.51
N GLN A 304 7.95 -25.00 -5.45
CA GLN A 304 8.68 -25.72 -4.40
C GLN A 304 8.82 -24.91 -3.12
N LEU A 305 8.61 -23.59 -3.19
CA LEU A 305 8.74 -22.71 -2.02
C LEU A 305 7.55 -22.89 -1.06
N PRO A 306 7.82 -22.77 0.25
CA PRO A 306 6.78 -22.90 1.28
C PRO A 306 5.80 -21.72 1.31
N TYR A 307 6.11 -20.63 0.61
CA TYR A 307 5.30 -19.43 0.49
C TYR A 307 4.94 -19.15 -0.96
N GLU A 308 3.84 -18.41 -1.17
CA GLU A 308 3.54 -17.87 -2.49
C GLU A 308 4.47 -16.69 -2.78
N ILE A 309 4.96 -16.66 -4.03
CA ILE A 309 5.73 -15.56 -4.60
C ILE A 309 5.16 -15.22 -5.98
N ASP A 310 5.20 -13.95 -6.35
CA ASP A 310 4.68 -13.48 -7.64
C ASP A 310 5.79 -12.97 -8.58
N GLY A 311 7.06 -13.09 -8.16
CA GLY A 311 8.21 -12.64 -8.94
C GLY A 311 9.51 -12.56 -8.13
N ILE A 312 10.42 -11.75 -8.63
CA ILE A 312 11.70 -11.36 -8.00
C ILE A 312 11.73 -9.84 -7.87
N VAL A 313 12.17 -9.33 -6.73
CA VAL A 313 12.50 -7.91 -6.58
C VAL A 313 13.99 -7.73 -6.82
N VAL A 314 14.33 -6.90 -7.80
CA VAL A 314 15.70 -6.51 -8.11
C VAL A 314 15.92 -5.12 -7.58
N LYS A 315 16.97 -4.93 -6.78
CA LYS A 315 17.31 -3.66 -6.14
C LYS A 315 18.77 -3.30 -6.42
N VAL A 316 19.04 -2.02 -6.60
CA VAL A 316 20.43 -1.51 -6.52
C VAL A 316 20.95 -1.81 -5.11
N ASN A 317 22.13 -2.39 -5.00
CA ASN A 317 22.66 -2.88 -3.74
C ASN A 317 23.29 -1.77 -2.88
N GLU A 318 23.91 -0.78 -3.49
CA GLU A 318 24.58 0.35 -2.83
C GLU A 318 23.54 1.38 -2.35
N ILE A 319 23.49 1.67 -1.04
CA ILE A 319 22.51 2.60 -0.44
C ILE A 319 22.72 4.03 -0.92
N GLU A 320 23.98 4.47 -1.05
CA GLU A 320 24.30 5.79 -1.61
C GLU A 320 23.73 5.95 -3.03
N MET A 321 23.88 4.91 -3.86
CA MET A 321 23.36 4.90 -5.22
C MET A 321 21.83 4.91 -5.25
N GLN A 322 21.15 4.19 -4.33
CA GLN A 322 19.71 4.26 -4.19
C GLN A 322 19.23 5.69 -3.89
N GLN A 323 19.98 6.42 -3.03
CA GLN A 323 19.68 7.81 -2.70
C GLN A 323 19.91 8.75 -3.91
N GLN A 324 20.98 8.53 -4.67
CA GLN A 324 21.33 9.33 -5.85
C GLN A 324 20.26 9.21 -6.95
N VAL A 325 19.86 7.99 -7.32
CA VAL A 325 18.85 7.77 -8.39
C VAL A 325 17.43 8.12 -7.93
N GLY A 326 17.17 8.07 -6.62
CA GLY A 326 15.94 8.54 -5.98
C GLY A 326 14.68 7.79 -6.36
N SER A 327 13.55 8.49 -6.30
CA SER A 327 12.21 7.94 -6.52
C SER A 327 11.39 8.84 -7.44
N THR A 328 10.33 8.28 -8.02
CA THR A 328 9.20 9.02 -8.60
C THR A 328 8.15 9.26 -7.51
N THR A 329 7.01 9.86 -7.85
CA THR A 329 5.86 9.99 -6.94
C THR A 329 5.24 8.64 -6.56
N HIS A 330 5.43 7.59 -7.38
CA HIS A 330 4.76 6.31 -7.23
C HIS A 330 5.70 5.14 -6.90
N HIS A 331 6.94 5.18 -7.36
CA HIS A 331 7.90 4.07 -7.18
C HIS A 331 9.36 4.53 -7.07
N PRO A 332 10.21 3.78 -6.33
CA PRO A 332 11.64 3.99 -6.30
C PRO A 332 12.24 3.65 -7.68
N ARG A 333 13.20 4.45 -8.17
CA ARG A 333 13.91 4.15 -9.41
C ARG A 333 14.95 3.06 -9.27
N TRP A 334 15.42 2.82 -8.04
CA TRP A 334 16.45 1.84 -7.69
C TRP A 334 15.93 0.42 -7.45
N ALA A 335 14.63 0.18 -7.61
CA ALA A 335 14.05 -1.16 -7.45
C ALA A 335 13.02 -1.43 -8.52
N MET A 336 13.00 -2.68 -9.01
CA MET A 336 12.06 -3.19 -10.00
C MET A 336 11.56 -4.57 -9.60
N ALA A 337 10.28 -4.83 -9.82
CA ALA A 337 9.66 -6.12 -9.62
C ALA A 337 9.58 -6.88 -10.96
N TYR A 338 10.41 -7.90 -11.13
CA TYR A 338 10.26 -8.85 -12.23
C TYR A 338 9.16 -9.84 -11.89
N LYS A 339 8.04 -9.75 -12.61
CA LYS A 339 6.87 -10.60 -12.42
C LYS A 339 7.02 -11.89 -13.23
N PHE A 340 6.76 -13.02 -12.59
CA PHE A 340 6.69 -14.30 -13.29
C PHE A 340 5.52 -14.34 -14.27
N LYS A 341 5.59 -15.24 -15.23
CA LYS A 341 4.47 -15.49 -16.13
C LYS A 341 3.25 -15.88 -15.32
N ALA A 342 2.14 -15.23 -15.65
CA ALA A 342 0.88 -15.52 -15.00
C ALA A 342 0.43 -16.96 -15.28
N ARG A 343 -0.21 -17.59 -14.29
CA ARG A 343 -0.79 -18.93 -14.49
C ARG A 343 -2.00 -18.81 -15.40
N GLN A 344 -2.05 -19.68 -16.40
CA GLN A 344 -3.15 -19.78 -17.36
C GLN A 344 -3.97 -21.03 -17.07
N ALA A 345 -5.26 -20.95 -17.36
CA ALA A 345 -6.17 -22.10 -17.39
C ALA A 345 -7.17 -21.94 -18.52
N THR A 346 -7.70 -23.06 -18.99
CA THR A 346 -8.78 -23.07 -19.99
C THR A 346 -10.13 -23.15 -19.30
N SER A 347 -11.11 -22.41 -19.83
CA SER A 347 -12.50 -22.41 -19.36
C SER A 347 -13.44 -22.13 -20.53
N ASN A 348 -14.75 -22.37 -20.34
CA ASN A 348 -15.75 -22.07 -21.35
C ASN A 348 -16.44 -20.73 -21.05
N LEU A 349 -16.62 -19.89 -22.08
CA LEU A 349 -17.36 -18.64 -22.02
C LEU A 349 -18.88 -18.94 -22.12
N GLU A 350 -19.55 -19.00 -20.97
CA GLU A 350 -20.95 -19.40 -20.90
C GLU A 350 -21.91 -18.28 -21.28
N ASN A 351 -21.62 -17.05 -20.82
CA ASN A 351 -22.49 -15.90 -21.04
C ASN A 351 -21.70 -14.58 -20.95
N VAL A 352 -22.27 -13.51 -21.44
CA VAL A 352 -21.78 -12.13 -21.26
C VAL A 352 -22.91 -11.23 -20.83
N TRP A 353 -22.72 -10.52 -19.75
CA TRP A 353 -23.64 -9.48 -19.27
C TRP A 353 -22.93 -8.13 -19.22
N PHE A 354 -23.72 -7.03 -19.15
CA PHE A 354 -23.21 -5.69 -19.23
C PHE A 354 -23.51 -4.93 -17.94
N SER A 355 -22.45 -4.50 -17.25
CA SER A 355 -22.56 -3.68 -16.03
C SER A 355 -22.48 -2.20 -16.38
N VAL A 356 -23.17 -1.37 -15.58
CA VAL A 356 -23.17 0.08 -15.70
C VAL A 356 -22.39 0.66 -14.51
N GLY A 357 -21.24 1.27 -14.78
CA GLY A 357 -20.43 1.91 -13.76
C GLY A 357 -20.93 3.31 -13.37
N ARG A 358 -20.36 3.89 -12.35
CA ARG A 358 -20.73 5.20 -11.76
C ARG A 358 -20.75 6.38 -12.75
N THR A 359 -19.92 6.31 -13.80
CA THR A 359 -19.83 7.33 -14.86
C THR A 359 -20.63 6.96 -16.11
N GLY A 360 -21.56 6.01 -16.00
CA GLY A 360 -22.34 5.47 -17.10
C GLY A 360 -21.60 4.52 -18.02
N ALA A 361 -20.33 4.23 -17.77
CA ALA A 361 -19.53 3.32 -18.60
C ALA A 361 -20.15 1.92 -18.61
N ILE A 362 -20.35 1.36 -19.81
CA ILE A 362 -20.86 0.00 -20.00
C ILE A 362 -19.65 -0.95 -20.10
N THR A 363 -19.55 -1.84 -19.14
CA THR A 363 -18.47 -2.83 -19.08
C THR A 363 -19.03 -4.23 -19.31
N PRO A 364 -18.64 -4.92 -20.39
CA PRO A 364 -19.00 -6.31 -20.61
C PRO A 364 -18.25 -7.22 -19.63
N VAL A 365 -18.96 -8.17 -19.02
CA VAL A 365 -18.41 -9.13 -18.08
C VAL A 365 -18.74 -10.54 -18.58
N ALA A 366 -17.70 -11.32 -18.84
CA ALA A 366 -17.82 -12.72 -19.19
C ALA A 366 -18.12 -13.56 -17.95
N GLN A 367 -19.13 -14.41 -18.02
CA GLN A 367 -19.35 -15.52 -17.11
C GLN A 367 -18.71 -16.76 -17.72
N ILE A 368 -17.78 -17.37 -17.01
CA ILE A 368 -17.07 -18.55 -17.45
C ILE A 368 -17.34 -19.74 -16.50
N THR A 369 -17.18 -20.94 -17.02
CA THR A 369 -17.16 -22.12 -16.15
C THR A 369 -16.11 -21.92 -15.05
N PRO A 370 -16.48 -22.05 -13.77
CA PRO A 370 -15.55 -21.77 -12.68
C PRO A 370 -14.24 -22.56 -12.79
N VAL A 371 -13.12 -21.88 -12.81
CA VAL A 371 -11.79 -22.50 -12.97
C VAL A 371 -10.83 -22.01 -11.89
N PRO A 372 -10.03 -22.91 -11.26
CA PRO A 372 -9.02 -22.51 -10.27
C PRO A 372 -7.78 -21.93 -10.96
N ILE A 373 -7.42 -20.67 -10.63
CA ILE A 373 -6.22 -19.99 -11.14
C ILE A 373 -5.52 -19.26 -9.99
N GLY A 374 -4.27 -19.63 -9.69
CA GLY A 374 -3.49 -18.93 -8.66
C GLY A 374 -4.16 -18.93 -7.28
N GLY A 375 -4.73 -20.06 -6.86
CA GLY A 375 -5.34 -20.25 -5.53
C GLY A 375 -6.72 -19.59 -5.33
N VAL A 376 -7.35 -19.07 -6.40
CA VAL A 376 -8.76 -18.62 -6.36
C VAL A 376 -9.55 -19.24 -7.50
N THR A 377 -10.87 -19.39 -7.30
CA THR A 377 -11.79 -19.80 -8.36
C THR A 377 -12.27 -18.57 -9.11
N VAL A 378 -12.03 -18.52 -10.42
CA VAL A 378 -12.46 -17.45 -11.31
C VAL A 378 -13.72 -17.91 -12.05
N SER A 379 -14.81 -17.13 -11.95
CA SER A 379 -16.09 -17.37 -12.64
C SER A 379 -16.56 -16.16 -13.45
N ASN A 380 -16.02 -14.96 -13.17
CA ASN A 380 -16.37 -13.73 -13.88
C ASN A 380 -15.09 -13.00 -14.31
N VAL A 381 -15.06 -12.52 -15.56
CA VAL A 381 -13.91 -11.87 -16.17
C VAL A 381 -14.36 -10.61 -16.91
N SER A 382 -13.74 -9.46 -16.63
CA SER A 382 -14.01 -8.25 -17.38
C SER A 382 -13.50 -8.38 -18.82
N LEU A 383 -14.33 -8.00 -19.80
CA LEU A 383 -13.95 -7.91 -21.21
C LEU A 383 -13.61 -6.47 -21.62
N PHE A 384 -13.50 -5.56 -20.66
CA PHE A 384 -13.12 -4.15 -20.78
C PHE A 384 -14.10 -3.31 -21.63
N ASN A 385 -14.20 -3.55 -22.96
CA ASN A 385 -15.03 -2.81 -23.89
C ASN A 385 -15.33 -3.63 -25.15
N GLU A 386 -16.19 -3.09 -26.00
CA GLU A 386 -16.57 -3.70 -27.29
C GLU A 386 -15.37 -4.00 -28.19
N GLY A 387 -14.40 -3.07 -28.29
CA GLY A 387 -13.24 -3.21 -29.17
C GLY A 387 -12.38 -4.44 -28.83
N ILE A 388 -12.23 -4.76 -27.52
CA ILE A 388 -11.51 -5.98 -27.08
C ILE A 388 -12.27 -7.26 -27.46
N ILE A 389 -13.61 -7.24 -27.41
CA ILE A 389 -14.42 -8.38 -27.83
C ILE A 389 -14.24 -8.63 -29.34
N GLU A 390 -14.26 -7.56 -30.12
CA GLU A 390 -14.07 -7.63 -31.60
C GLU A 390 -12.64 -8.02 -31.97
N GLU A 391 -11.63 -7.36 -31.36
CA GLU A 391 -10.19 -7.65 -31.59
C GLU A 391 -9.85 -9.12 -31.36
N LYS A 392 -10.43 -9.72 -30.29
CA LYS A 392 -10.20 -11.11 -29.93
C LYS A 392 -11.16 -12.09 -30.60
N ASP A 393 -12.16 -11.61 -31.35
CA ASP A 393 -13.29 -12.41 -31.89
C ASP A 393 -13.91 -13.34 -30.83
N LEU A 394 -14.23 -12.78 -29.65
CA LEU A 394 -14.81 -13.57 -28.55
C LEU A 394 -16.28 -13.88 -28.84
N ARG A 395 -16.67 -15.14 -28.60
CA ARG A 395 -18.05 -15.61 -28.77
C ARG A 395 -18.53 -16.39 -27.55
N ILE A 396 -19.79 -16.29 -27.25
CA ILE A 396 -20.43 -17.15 -26.23
C ILE A 396 -20.38 -18.60 -26.74
N GLY A 397 -19.87 -19.50 -25.91
CA GLY A 397 -19.59 -20.90 -26.26
C GLY A 397 -18.11 -21.17 -26.51
N ASP A 398 -17.26 -20.15 -26.66
CA ASP A 398 -15.82 -20.32 -26.87
C ASP A 398 -15.15 -21.00 -25.67
N THR A 399 -14.24 -21.91 -25.95
CA THR A 399 -13.19 -22.30 -25.00
C THR A 399 -12.13 -21.19 -24.99
N VAL A 400 -11.85 -20.60 -23.82
CA VAL A 400 -10.97 -19.46 -23.66
C VAL A 400 -9.80 -19.76 -22.75
N ILE A 401 -8.65 -19.16 -23.02
CA ILE A 401 -7.50 -19.11 -22.08
C ILE A 401 -7.71 -17.93 -21.16
N VAL A 402 -7.77 -18.21 -19.86
CA VAL A 402 -7.92 -17.22 -18.78
C VAL A 402 -6.61 -17.12 -18.03
N GLU A 403 -6.23 -15.91 -17.68
CA GLU A 403 -5.00 -15.59 -16.94
C GLU A 403 -5.32 -14.56 -15.86
N ARG A 404 -4.54 -14.52 -14.77
CA ARG A 404 -4.64 -13.46 -13.77
C ARG A 404 -3.43 -12.53 -13.86
N ALA A 405 -3.64 -11.32 -14.40
CA ALA A 405 -2.61 -10.30 -14.49
C ALA A 405 -2.07 -9.94 -13.10
N GLY A 406 -0.75 -10.13 -12.91
CA GLY A 406 -0.09 -9.89 -11.63
C GLY A 406 -0.65 -10.72 -10.48
N ASP A 407 -1.20 -11.90 -10.77
CA ASP A 407 -1.90 -12.79 -9.83
C ASP A 407 -3.11 -12.13 -9.12
N VAL A 408 -3.68 -11.06 -9.67
CA VAL A 408 -4.79 -10.31 -9.06
C VAL A 408 -6.04 -10.27 -9.96
N ILE A 409 -5.95 -9.69 -11.15
CA ILE A 409 -7.10 -9.42 -12.02
C ILE A 409 -7.21 -10.48 -13.13
N PRO A 410 -8.32 -11.23 -13.20
CA PRO A 410 -8.53 -12.19 -14.28
C PRO A 410 -8.85 -11.47 -15.60
N TYR A 411 -8.29 -11.98 -16.71
CA TYR A 411 -8.66 -11.55 -18.05
C TYR A 411 -8.56 -12.72 -19.06
N ILE A 412 -9.31 -12.62 -20.15
CA ILE A 412 -9.27 -13.60 -21.23
C ILE A 412 -8.11 -13.23 -22.16
N VAL A 413 -7.13 -14.13 -22.27
CA VAL A 413 -5.97 -13.96 -23.18
C VAL A 413 -6.42 -14.06 -24.63
N LYS A 414 -7.09 -15.18 -24.99
CA LYS A 414 -7.62 -15.45 -26.33
C LYS A 414 -8.65 -16.59 -26.28
N PRO A 415 -9.52 -16.69 -27.28
CA PRO A 415 -10.28 -17.91 -27.54
C PRO A 415 -9.38 -18.98 -28.19
N LEU A 416 -9.73 -20.25 -28.03
CA LEU A 416 -9.16 -21.38 -28.76
C LEU A 416 -10.05 -21.65 -29.97
N THR A 417 -9.87 -20.87 -31.02
CA THR A 417 -10.74 -20.89 -32.21
C THR A 417 -10.74 -22.23 -32.93
N GLU A 418 -9.66 -23.00 -32.77
CA GLU A 418 -9.51 -24.37 -33.26
C GLU A 418 -10.45 -25.39 -32.58
N LEU A 419 -11.03 -25.03 -31.43
CA LEU A 419 -12.01 -25.87 -30.70
C LEU A 419 -13.47 -25.47 -30.99
N ARG A 420 -13.72 -24.49 -31.84
CA ARG A 420 -15.09 -24.07 -32.22
C ARG A 420 -15.80 -25.15 -32.99
N THR A 421 -17.07 -25.36 -32.63
CA THR A 421 -17.98 -26.35 -33.28
C THR A 421 -18.88 -25.72 -34.33
N GLY A 422 -19.00 -24.39 -34.35
CA GLY A 422 -19.92 -23.62 -35.18
C GLY A 422 -21.19 -23.16 -34.45
N ASP A 423 -21.39 -23.58 -33.20
CA ASP A 423 -22.53 -23.19 -32.36
C ASP A 423 -22.25 -21.91 -31.55
N GLU A 424 -21.02 -21.36 -31.66
CA GLU A 424 -20.59 -20.19 -30.90
C GLU A 424 -21.29 -18.92 -31.41
N ARG A 425 -21.91 -18.18 -30.49
CA ARG A 425 -22.69 -17.00 -30.80
C ARG A 425 -21.89 -15.72 -30.61
N LYS A 426 -21.99 -14.78 -31.55
CA LYS A 426 -21.41 -13.46 -31.42
C LYS A 426 -21.98 -12.73 -30.20
N ILE A 427 -21.10 -12.03 -29.49
CA ILE A 427 -21.50 -11.13 -28.40
C ILE A 427 -22.01 -9.84 -29.04
N ILE A 428 -23.28 -9.54 -28.82
CA ILE A 428 -23.92 -8.31 -29.35
C ILE A 428 -23.86 -7.26 -28.26
N PHE A 429 -23.19 -6.14 -28.54
CA PHE A 429 -23.13 -5.02 -27.61
C PHE A 429 -24.48 -4.28 -27.59
N PRO A 430 -25.03 -3.89 -26.42
CA PRO A 430 -26.33 -3.26 -26.35
C PRO A 430 -26.26 -1.83 -26.89
N THR A 431 -27.34 -1.40 -27.59
CA THR A 431 -27.52 -0.01 -28.01
C THR A 431 -28.31 0.81 -26.98
N ARG A 432 -28.92 0.12 -26.00
CA ARG A 432 -29.67 0.73 -24.89
C ARG A 432 -29.10 0.29 -23.56
N CYS A 433 -29.18 1.16 -22.57
CA CYS A 433 -28.72 0.88 -21.22
C CYS A 433 -29.44 -0.34 -20.64
N PRO A 434 -28.71 -1.36 -20.14
CA PRO A 434 -29.34 -2.58 -19.62
C PRO A 434 -30.13 -2.35 -18.32
N VAL A 435 -30.02 -1.17 -17.70
CA VAL A 435 -30.70 -0.85 -16.43
C VAL A 435 -31.84 0.12 -16.64
N CYS A 436 -31.62 1.28 -17.28
CA CYS A 436 -32.68 2.30 -17.45
C CYS A 436 -33.32 2.31 -18.84
N GLY A 437 -32.80 1.58 -19.81
CA GLY A 437 -33.35 1.50 -21.17
C GLY A 437 -33.03 2.68 -22.09
N ASP A 438 -32.32 3.70 -21.59
CA ASP A 438 -31.96 4.87 -22.39
C ASP A 438 -30.91 4.53 -23.45
N GLU A 439 -30.89 5.32 -24.53
CA GLU A 439 -29.93 5.15 -25.61
C GLU A 439 -28.48 5.34 -25.11
N LEU A 440 -27.58 4.43 -25.51
CA LEU A 440 -26.18 4.52 -25.20
C LEU A 440 -25.46 5.38 -26.22
N ILE A 441 -24.50 6.17 -25.79
CA ILE A 441 -23.60 6.92 -26.67
C ILE A 441 -22.16 6.41 -26.55
N LYS A 442 -21.43 6.51 -27.65
CA LYS A 442 -19.99 6.27 -27.68
C LYS A 442 -19.31 7.59 -28.06
N PRO A 443 -18.75 8.33 -27.08
CA PRO A 443 -18.12 9.61 -27.38
C PRO A 443 -16.98 9.45 -28.38
N GLU A 444 -16.77 10.44 -29.24
CA GLU A 444 -15.69 10.41 -30.22
C GLU A 444 -14.32 10.27 -29.52
N GLY A 445 -13.49 9.35 -30.02
CA GLY A 445 -12.17 9.06 -29.43
C GLY A 445 -12.22 8.23 -28.15
N GLU A 446 -13.38 7.70 -27.72
CA GLU A 446 -13.50 6.78 -26.59
C GLU A 446 -13.80 5.35 -27.04
N ALA A 447 -13.22 4.38 -26.32
CA ALA A 447 -13.49 2.96 -26.56
C ALA A 447 -14.76 2.45 -25.85
N VAL A 448 -15.39 3.27 -24.99
CA VAL A 448 -16.42 2.84 -24.04
C VAL A 448 -17.77 3.46 -24.34
N TRP A 449 -18.79 2.63 -24.47
CA TRP A 449 -20.18 3.06 -24.52
C TRP A 449 -20.67 3.58 -23.16
N ARG A 450 -21.57 4.56 -23.19
CA ARG A 450 -22.05 5.22 -21.95
C ARG A 450 -23.54 5.41 -21.93
N CYS A 451 -24.13 5.17 -20.78
CA CYS A 451 -25.43 5.66 -20.40
C CYS A 451 -25.29 7.12 -19.92
N VAL A 452 -25.91 8.06 -20.57
CA VAL A 452 -25.89 9.50 -20.24
C VAL A 452 -26.96 9.91 -19.22
N ASN A 453 -27.88 9.03 -18.89
CA ASN A 453 -28.89 9.29 -17.90
C ASN A 453 -28.30 9.34 -16.49
N ILE A 454 -28.18 10.55 -15.95
CA ILE A 454 -27.65 10.78 -14.59
C ILE A 454 -28.53 10.17 -13.49
N ASN A 455 -29.81 9.94 -13.79
CA ASN A 455 -30.80 9.32 -12.92
C ASN A 455 -30.88 7.79 -13.10
N CYS A 456 -30.02 7.21 -13.94
CA CYS A 456 -29.92 5.76 -14.05
C CYS A 456 -29.62 5.15 -12.68
N GLU A 457 -30.48 4.24 -12.25
CA GLU A 457 -30.43 3.61 -10.93
C GLU A 457 -29.03 3.03 -10.61
N ALA A 458 -28.42 2.32 -11.58
CA ALA A 458 -27.08 1.79 -11.43
C ALA A 458 -26.04 2.90 -11.18
N GLN A 459 -26.13 4.01 -11.91
CA GLN A 459 -25.18 5.13 -11.73
C GLN A 459 -25.37 5.80 -10.36
N VAL A 460 -26.63 5.97 -9.91
CA VAL A 460 -26.92 6.57 -8.60
C VAL A 460 -26.34 5.67 -7.49
N VAL A 461 -26.61 4.37 -7.51
CA VAL A 461 -26.13 3.41 -6.51
C VAL A 461 -24.60 3.37 -6.50
N GLU A 462 -23.96 3.30 -7.66
CA GLU A 462 -22.50 3.28 -7.79
C GLU A 462 -21.85 4.59 -7.31
N ARG A 463 -22.47 5.75 -7.54
CA ARG A 463 -22.01 7.05 -7.00
C ARG A 463 -22.12 7.08 -5.49
N ILE A 464 -23.21 6.59 -4.92
CA ILE A 464 -23.36 6.48 -3.46
C ILE A 464 -22.31 5.54 -2.88
N MET A 465 -22.09 4.35 -3.49
CA MET A 465 -21.06 3.41 -3.04
C MET A 465 -19.65 4.02 -3.06
N HIS A 466 -19.33 4.77 -4.12
CA HIS A 466 -18.07 5.49 -4.18
C HIS A 466 -17.96 6.56 -3.10
N PHE A 467 -19.00 7.36 -2.90
CA PHE A 467 -19.03 8.44 -1.92
C PHE A 467 -18.80 7.93 -0.48
N VAL A 468 -19.42 6.82 -0.11
CA VAL A 468 -19.28 6.25 1.26
C VAL A 468 -18.01 5.44 1.45
N SER A 469 -17.23 5.18 0.39
CA SER A 469 -16.05 4.33 0.41
C SER A 469 -14.96 4.85 1.36
N LYS A 470 -14.04 3.95 1.73
CA LYS A 470 -12.93 4.24 2.64
C LYS A 470 -12.05 5.41 2.17
N ASP A 471 -11.81 5.53 0.87
CA ASP A 471 -10.92 6.53 0.30
C ASP A 471 -11.63 7.88 0.06
N ALA A 472 -12.99 7.88 0.06
CA ALA A 472 -13.83 9.06 0.01
C ALA A 472 -14.26 9.48 1.43
N MET A 473 -15.56 9.47 1.74
CA MET A 473 -16.08 9.96 3.02
C MET A 473 -15.94 8.97 4.19
N ASP A 474 -15.47 7.75 3.95
CA ASP A 474 -15.19 6.68 4.94
C ASP A 474 -16.36 6.45 5.92
N ILE A 475 -17.56 6.26 5.39
CA ILE A 475 -18.73 5.95 6.21
C ILE A 475 -18.67 4.46 6.58
N LYS A 476 -18.05 4.16 7.71
CA LYS A 476 -17.86 2.79 8.21
C LYS A 476 -19.20 2.08 8.39
N THR A 477 -19.21 0.78 8.18
CA THR A 477 -20.40 -0.10 8.22
C THR A 477 -21.43 0.13 7.11
N PHE A 478 -21.23 1.12 6.22
CA PHE A 478 -22.12 1.41 5.10
C PHE A 478 -21.53 0.91 3.77
N GLY A 479 -21.19 -0.38 3.71
CA GLY A 479 -20.63 -1.02 2.50
C GLY A 479 -21.65 -1.22 1.39
N ALA A 480 -21.18 -1.71 0.22
CA ALA A 480 -21.96 -1.86 -1.00
C ALA A 480 -23.30 -2.60 -0.82
N ALA A 481 -23.33 -3.68 -0.04
CA ALA A 481 -24.57 -4.43 0.22
C ALA A 481 -25.62 -3.58 0.95
N ASN A 482 -25.20 -2.79 1.94
CA ASN A 482 -26.11 -1.92 2.69
C ASN A 482 -26.57 -0.74 1.86
N VAL A 483 -25.70 -0.14 1.04
CA VAL A 483 -26.06 0.95 0.11
C VAL A 483 -27.14 0.46 -0.86
N LYS A 484 -26.91 -0.70 -1.51
CA LYS A 484 -27.88 -1.29 -2.44
C LYS A 484 -29.22 -1.55 -1.76
N ARG A 485 -29.22 -2.20 -0.60
CA ARG A 485 -30.43 -2.50 0.17
C ARG A 485 -31.18 -1.22 0.58
N PHE A 486 -30.47 -0.19 1.05
CA PHE A 486 -31.10 1.07 1.47
C PHE A 486 -31.69 1.84 0.28
N TYR A 487 -31.07 1.72 -0.89
CA TYR A 487 -31.59 2.29 -2.12
C TYR A 487 -32.85 1.56 -2.60
N GLU A 488 -32.84 0.23 -2.64
CA GLU A 488 -33.98 -0.62 -2.98
C GLU A 488 -35.18 -0.35 -2.05
N GLU A 489 -34.94 -0.18 -0.74
CA GLU A 489 -35.94 0.13 0.29
C GLU A 489 -36.31 1.64 0.32
N LYS A 490 -35.80 2.45 -0.59
CA LYS A 490 -36.02 3.90 -0.66
C LYS A 490 -35.73 4.65 0.65
N ILE A 491 -34.75 4.16 1.41
CA ILE A 491 -34.23 4.83 2.60
C ILE A 491 -33.26 5.93 2.20
N ILE A 492 -32.50 5.69 1.13
CA ILE A 492 -31.65 6.68 0.45
C ILE A 492 -32.01 6.70 -1.03
N THR A 493 -31.88 7.88 -1.66
CA THR A 493 -32.17 8.10 -3.10
C THR A 493 -30.98 8.72 -3.83
N ASP A 494 -30.10 9.39 -3.10
CA ASP A 494 -28.97 10.17 -3.60
C ASP A 494 -27.91 10.36 -2.50
N ILE A 495 -26.83 11.06 -2.80
CA ILE A 495 -25.74 11.34 -1.84
C ILE A 495 -26.24 12.20 -0.65
N PRO A 496 -26.98 13.32 -0.84
CA PRO A 496 -27.46 14.12 0.29
C PRO A 496 -28.39 13.36 1.25
N SER A 497 -29.19 12.42 0.76
CA SER A 497 -30.13 11.64 1.58
C SER A 497 -29.44 10.75 2.63
N ILE A 498 -28.15 10.41 2.44
CA ILE A 498 -27.35 9.69 3.43
C ILE A 498 -27.34 10.43 4.78
N TYR A 499 -27.29 11.75 4.74
CA TYR A 499 -27.24 12.61 5.93
C TYR A 499 -28.62 12.94 6.51
N SER A 500 -29.67 12.33 5.95
CA SER A 500 -31.07 12.49 6.37
C SER A 500 -31.78 11.15 6.58
N ILE A 501 -31.04 10.05 6.77
CA ILE A 501 -31.60 8.71 6.94
C ILE A 501 -32.59 8.67 8.09
N GLU A 502 -33.80 8.18 7.83
CA GLU A 502 -34.81 7.87 8.82
C GLU A 502 -34.50 6.53 9.50
N PHE A 503 -33.76 6.55 10.62
CA PHE A 503 -33.32 5.32 11.29
C PHE A 503 -34.45 4.43 11.80
N ASN A 504 -35.66 4.94 11.95
CA ASN A 504 -36.85 4.13 12.23
C ASN A 504 -37.20 3.15 11.09
N LYS A 505 -36.86 3.48 9.86
CA LYS A 505 -36.98 2.56 8.71
C LYS A 505 -35.86 1.50 8.76
N VAL A 506 -34.64 1.93 9.07
CA VAL A 506 -33.48 1.03 9.20
C VAL A 506 -33.66 -0.01 10.29
N SER A 507 -34.28 0.34 11.43
CA SER A 507 -34.52 -0.58 12.53
C SER A 507 -35.46 -1.74 12.20
N LYS A 508 -36.23 -1.62 11.11
CA LYS A 508 -37.12 -2.69 10.61
C LYS A 508 -36.41 -3.68 9.69
N LEU A 509 -35.19 -3.36 9.25
CA LEU A 509 -34.44 -4.23 8.37
C LEU A 509 -33.77 -5.36 9.14
N GLU A 510 -33.85 -6.57 8.63
CA GLU A 510 -33.15 -7.72 9.19
C GLU A 510 -31.64 -7.47 9.25
N GLY A 511 -31.02 -7.82 10.38
CA GLY A 511 -29.59 -7.61 10.62
C GLY A 511 -29.23 -6.25 11.24
N PHE A 512 -30.14 -5.27 11.29
CA PHE A 512 -29.94 -3.99 11.93
C PHE A 512 -30.50 -3.94 13.35
N LYS A 513 -29.63 -4.20 14.34
CA LYS A 513 -29.93 -4.01 15.77
C LYS A 513 -29.42 -2.65 16.24
N GLN A 514 -29.83 -2.23 17.44
CA GLN A 514 -29.49 -0.92 18.00
C GLN A 514 -28.00 -0.56 17.84
N LYS A 515 -27.10 -1.46 18.20
CA LYS A 515 -25.65 -1.26 18.06
C LYS A 515 -25.20 -0.96 16.61
N SER A 516 -25.79 -1.65 15.62
CA SER A 516 -25.46 -1.43 14.20
C SER A 516 -25.95 -0.06 13.74
N ILE A 517 -27.12 0.36 14.21
CA ILE A 517 -27.73 1.68 13.94
C ILE A 517 -26.87 2.79 14.56
N ASP A 518 -26.47 2.65 15.81
CA ASP A 518 -25.64 3.64 16.50
C ASP A 518 -24.25 3.77 15.87
N ASN A 519 -23.65 2.66 15.45
CA ASN A 519 -22.40 2.68 14.70
C ASN A 519 -22.54 3.42 13.35
N LEU A 520 -23.63 3.17 12.59
CA LEU A 520 -23.88 3.85 11.34
C LEU A 520 -24.12 5.34 11.54
N LYS A 521 -24.92 5.73 12.55
CA LYS A 521 -25.10 7.16 12.92
C LYS A 521 -23.79 7.85 13.21
N THR A 522 -22.96 7.21 14.05
CA THR A 522 -21.64 7.75 14.41
C THR A 522 -20.74 7.89 13.20
N ALA A 523 -20.74 6.91 12.29
CA ALA A 523 -19.93 6.94 11.08
C ALA A 523 -20.38 8.07 10.13
N ILE A 524 -21.68 8.27 9.95
CA ILE A 524 -22.25 9.37 9.15
C ILE A 524 -21.87 10.73 9.74
N GLU A 525 -22.01 10.93 11.06
CA GLU A 525 -21.64 12.19 11.71
C GLU A 525 -20.12 12.44 11.65
N SER A 526 -19.31 11.40 11.80
CA SER A 526 -17.85 11.50 11.70
C SER A 526 -17.41 11.87 10.29
N SER A 527 -18.10 11.38 9.24
CA SER A 527 -17.77 11.67 7.85
C SER A 527 -17.90 13.15 7.48
N LYS A 528 -18.77 13.90 8.17
CA LYS A 528 -18.95 15.36 7.96
C LYS A 528 -17.66 16.16 8.18
N LYS A 529 -16.75 15.63 9.01
CA LYS A 529 -15.46 16.25 9.38
C LYS A 529 -14.32 15.90 8.44
N GLN A 530 -14.57 15.09 7.42
CA GLN A 530 -13.53 14.73 6.43
C GLN A 530 -13.04 15.97 5.69
N ASN A 531 -11.76 15.95 5.27
CA ASN A 531 -11.14 17.04 4.55
C ASN A 531 -11.77 17.23 3.17
N LEU A 532 -11.71 18.46 2.63
CA LEU A 532 -12.32 18.82 1.35
C LEU A 532 -11.84 17.93 0.19
N ASN A 533 -10.57 17.54 0.17
CA ASN A 533 -10.04 16.65 -0.87
C ASN A 533 -10.81 15.32 -0.94
N ARG A 534 -11.25 14.77 0.19
CA ARG A 534 -12.02 13.53 0.24
C ARG A 534 -13.44 13.73 -0.25
N LEU A 535 -14.05 14.87 0.05
CA LEU A 535 -15.35 15.26 -0.51
C LEU A 535 -15.27 15.38 -2.03
N ILE A 536 -14.29 16.14 -2.57
CA ILE A 536 -14.09 16.29 -4.01
C ILE A 536 -13.91 14.93 -4.70
N TYR A 537 -13.09 14.05 -4.13
CA TYR A 537 -12.91 12.69 -4.61
C TYR A 537 -14.22 11.89 -4.56
N GLY A 538 -14.95 11.99 -3.44
CA GLY A 538 -16.22 11.30 -3.20
C GLY A 538 -17.34 11.71 -4.17
N LEU A 539 -17.35 12.93 -4.67
CA LEU A 539 -18.29 13.38 -5.71
C LEU A 539 -18.15 12.61 -7.02
N GLY A 540 -17.01 11.93 -7.22
CA GLY A 540 -16.80 11.05 -8.37
C GLY A 540 -16.70 11.77 -9.70
N ILE A 541 -16.22 13.02 -9.71
CA ILE A 541 -15.96 13.82 -10.91
C ILE A 541 -15.05 13.02 -11.84
N ARG A 542 -15.41 12.98 -13.10
CA ARG A 542 -14.68 12.19 -14.10
C ARG A 542 -13.22 12.65 -14.20
N TYR A 543 -12.30 11.72 -14.31
CA TYR A 543 -10.84 11.94 -14.33
C TYR A 543 -10.24 12.56 -13.06
N VAL A 544 -11.03 12.87 -12.04
CA VAL A 544 -10.54 13.37 -10.76
C VAL A 544 -10.25 12.19 -9.82
N GLY A 545 -8.98 11.88 -9.66
CA GLY A 545 -8.48 10.93 -8.66
C GLY A 545 -8.12 11.63 -7.33
N GLU A 546 -7.65 10.86 -6.34
CA GLU A 546 -7.25 11.39 -5.02
C GLU A 546 -6.20 12.49 -5.13
N THR A 547 -5.18 12.32 -5.98
CA THR A 547 -4.10 13.31 -6.18
C THR A 547 -4.67 14.62 -6.72
N THR A 548 -5.52 14.55 -7.76
CA THR A 548 -6.18 15.71 -8.34
C THR A 548 -7.09 16.39 -7.33
N ALA A 549 -7.86 15.62 -6.55
CA ALA A 549 -8.71 16.16 -5.50
C ALA A 549 -7.91 16.91 -4.42
N LYS A 550 -6.72 16.41 -4.04
CA LYS A 550 -5.78 17.10 -3.15
C LYS A 550 -5.24 18.41 -3.75
N THR A 551 -4.95 18.42 -5.06
CA THR A 551 -4.51 19.65 -5.75
C THR A 551 -5.64 20.69 -5.77
N LEU A 552 -6.87 20.27 -6.12
CA LEU A 552 -8.04 21.16 -6.15
C LEU A 552 -8.38 21.71 -4.76
N SER A 553 -8.38 20.88 -3.71
CA SER A 553 -8.71 21.33 -2.34
C SER A 553 -7.74 22.37 -1.79
N LYS A 554 -6.47 22.32 -2.22
CA LYS A 554 -5.44 23.29 -1.84
C LYS A 554 -5.52 24.61 -2.62
N SER A 555 -6.21 24.64 -3.75
CA SER A 555 -6.29 25.82 -4.62
C SER A 555 -7.44 26.78 -4.28
N VAL A 556 -8.35 26.36 -3.36
CA VAL A 556 -9.57 27.09 -3.05
C VAL A 556 -9.76 27.31 -1.55
N ASP A 557 -10.53 28.31 -1.16
CA ASP A 557 -10.95 28.53 0.23
C ASP A 557 -12.18 27.70 0.56
N THR A 558 -13.09 27.55 -0.40
CA THR A 558 -14.27 26.69 -0.32
C THR A 558 -14.45 25.91 -1.61
N ILE A 559 -15.20 24.81 -1.57
CA ILE A 559 -15.50 24.02 -2.76
C ILE A 559 -16.23 24.85 -3.84
N PHE A 560 -16.99 25.88 -3.45
CA PHE A 560 -17.76 26.71 -4.39
C PHE A 560 -16.86 27.62 -5.22
N ASP A 561 -15.64 27.91 -4.78
CA ASP A 561 -14.68 28.75 -5.52
C ASP A 561 -14.23 28.08 -6.82
N LEU A 562 -14.32 26.74 -6.92
CA LEU A 562 -14.01 26.00 -8.15
C LEU A 562 -14.93 26.40 -9.33
N LYS A 563 -16.11 26.97 -9.06
CA LYS A 563 -16.98 27.52 -10.09
C LYS A 563 -16.37 28.73 -10.81
N ASN A 564 -15.47 29.45 -10.15
CA ASN A 564 -14.86 30.68 -10.68
C ASN A 564 -13.62 30.41 -11.55
N PHE A 565 -13.13 29.16 -11.61
CA PHE A 565 -11.98 28.79 -12.44
C PHE A 565 -12.40 28.56 -13.88
N SER A 566 -11.65 29.13 -14.82
CA SER A 566 -11.72 28.75 -16.24
C SER A 566 -10.98 27.41 -16.47
N VAL A 567 -11.16 26.83 -17.66
CA VAL A 567 -10.41 25.63 -18.06
C VAL A 567 -8.90 25.92 -18.05
N GLU A 568 -8.50 27.12 -18.47
CA GLU A 568 -7.11 27.58 -18.50
C GLU A 568 -6.53 27.72 -17.08
N ASP A 569 -7.30 28.25 -16.13
CA ASP A 569 -6.86 28.37 -14.73
C ASP A 569 -6.65 26.99 -14.11
N LEU A 570 -7.56 26.05 -14.36
CA LEU A 570 -7.46 24.67 -13.89
C LEU A 570 -6.22 23.97 -14.48
N GLN A 571 -5.88 24.22 -15.75
CA GLN A 571 -4.67 23.65 -16.38
C GLN A 571 -3.36 24.19 -15.82
N GLN A 572 -3.35 25.37 -15.16
CA GLN A 572 -2.16 25.89 -14.49
C GLN A 572 -1.86 25.15 -13.17
N LEU A 573 -2.83 24.44 -12.63
CA LEU A 573 -2.63 23.64 -11.42
C LEU A 573 -1.77 22.40 -11.75
N LYS A 574 -0.94 22.02 -10.78
CA LYS A 574 -0.04 20.88 -10.94
C LYS A 574 -0.81 19.58 -11.24
N ASP A 575 -0.36 18.85 -12.24
CA ASP A 575 -0.88 17.54 -12.65
C ASP A 575 -2.34 17.55 -13.17
N ILE A 576 -2.84 18.72 -13.63
CA ILE A 576 -4.16 18.88 -14.25
C ILE A 576 -4.01 19.11 -15.75
N GLY A 577 -4.31 18.11 -16.56
CA GLY A 577 -4.36 18.20 -18.03
C GLY A 577 -5.73 18.62 -18.54
N THR A 578 -5.84 18.88 -19.86
CA THR A 578 -7.04 19.40 -20.53
C THR A 578 -8.32 18.63 -20.20
N LYS A 579 -8.32 17.30 -20.31
CA LYS A 579 -9.50 16.45 -20.04
C LYS A 579 -9.98 16.52 -18.58
N VAL A 580 -9.06 16.68 -17.65
CA VAL A 580 -9.39 16.84 -16.23
C VAL A 580 -9.97 18.21 -15.97
N ALA A 581 -9.34 19.26 -16.53
CA ALA A 581 -9.79 20.64 -16.40
C ALA A 581 -11.21 20.83 -16.96
N GLU A 582 -11.49 20.33 -18.17
CA GLU A 582 -12.83 20.34 -18.79
C GLU A 582 -13.85 19.62 -17.91
N SER A 583 -13.52 18.44 -17.40
CA SER A 583 -14.44 17.67 -16.55
C SER A 583 -14.74 18.33 -15.20
N VAL A 584 -13.78 19.03 -14.61
CA VAL A 584 -13.98 19.82 -13.38
C VAL A 584 -14.84 21.05 -13.70
N PHE A 585 -14.52 21.76 -14.79
CA PHE A 585 -15.27 22.92 -15.23
C PHE A 585 -16.75 22.57 -15.47
N ASP A 586 -17.03 21.52 -16.25
CA ASP A 586 -18.39 21.06 -16.56
C ASP A 586 -19.15 20.69 -15.28
N PHE A 587 -18.50 20.01 -14.35
CA PHE A 587 -19.13 19.60 -13.09
C PHE A 587 -19.59 20.82 -12.26
N PHE A 588 -18.74 21.84 -12.10
CA PHE A 588 -19.04 23.02 -11.28
C PHE A 588 -19.90 24.07 -11.99
N HIS A 589 -20.13 23.94 -13.33
CA HIS A 589 -21.07 24.77 -14.08
C HIS A 589 -22.42 24.09 -14.28
N ASN A 590 -22.58 22.84 -13.82
CA ASN A 590 -23.88 22.16 -13.82
C ASN A 590 -24.68 22.53 -12.58
N GLU A 591 -25.88 23.12 -12.78
CA GLU A 591 -26.72 23.62 -11.68
C GLU A 591 -27.15 22.51 -10.70
N ASP A 592 -27.42 21.30 -11.19
CA ASP A 592 -27.88 20.20 -10.34
C ASP A 592 -26.74 19.72 -9.42
N ASN A 593 -25.50 19.71 -9.91
CA ASN A 593 -24.33 19.43 -9.07
C ASN A 593 -24.14 20.51 -8.00
N ILE A 594 -24.34 21.78 -8.34
CA ILE A 594 -24.26 22.89 -7.37
C ILE A 594 -25.36 22.75 -6.29
N LYS A 595 -26.58 22.38 -6.66
CA LYS A 595 -27.65 22.09 -5.66
C LYS A 595 -27.23 20.97 -4.69
N ILE A 596 -26.67 19.86 -5.21
CA ILE A 596 -26.16 18.77 -4.37
C ILE A 596 -25.11 19.29 -3.37
N LEU A 597 -24.18 20.12 -3.83
CA LEU A 597 -23.16 20.73 -2.97
C LEU A 597 -23.74 21.64 -1.89
N GLN A 598 -24.76 22.46 -2.26
CA GLN A 598 -25.47 23.30 -1.30
C GLN A 598 -26.21 22.49 -0.24
N GLU A 599 -26.86 21.39 -0.64
CA GLU A 599 -27.51 20.47 0.29
C GLU A 599 -26.48 19.81 1.23
N LEU A 600 -25.36 19.31 0.72
CA LEU A 600 -24.29 18.71 1.53
C LEU A 600 -23.71 19.74 2.51
N SER A 601 -23.48 20.97 2.07
CA SER A 601 -23.08 22.08 2.94
C SER A 601 -24.11 22.34 4.05
N GLY A 602 -25.41 22.40 3.69
CA GLY A 602 -26.52 22.55 4.63
C GLY A 602 -26.65 21.39 5.64
N LYS A 603 -26.14 20.18 5.31
CA LYS A 603 -26.05 19.02 6.22
C LYS A 603 -24.81 19.08 7.12
N GLY A 604 -23.96 20.08 6.99
CA GLY A 604 -22.80 20.33 7.83
C GLY A 604 -21.52 19.58 7.41
N LEU A 605 -21.39 19.20 6.15
CA LEU A 605 -20.13 18.67 5.62
C LEU A 605 -19.07 19.76 5.56
N ASN A 606 -17.82 19.39 5.79
CA ASN A 606 -16.69 20.29 5.62
C ASN A 606 -16.47 20.60 4.13
N ILE A 607 -16.71 21.84 3.75
CA ILE A 607 -16.54 22.38 2.40
C ILE A 607 -15.30 23.29 2.28
N ASN A 608 -14.57 23.49 3.38
CA ASN A 608 -13.44 24.42 3.42
C ASN A 608 -12.18 23.78 2.85
N GLY A 609 -11.47 24.57 2.05
CA GLY A 609 -10.22 24.15 1.41
C GLY A 609 -9.11 23.85 2.42
N ASP A 610 -8.21 22.98 1.98
CA ASP A 610 -7.00 22.63 2.72
C ASP A 610 -5.86 23.64 2.41
N LYS A 611 -6.19 24.91 2.13
CA LYS A 611 -5.15 25.91 1.94
C LYS A 611 -4.30 25.91 3.20
N THR A 612 -3.11 25.36 3.11
CA THR A 612 -2.01 25.84 3.93
C THR A 612 -1.83 27.30 3.49
N GLU A 613 -2.13 28.25 4.38
CA GLU A 613 -1.64 29.60 4.16
C GLU A 613 -0.18 29.47 3.74
N PRO A 614 0.24 30.09 2.62
CA PRO A 614 1.65 30.13 2.32
C PRO A 614 2.29 30.66 3.59
N ALA A 615 3.17 29.88 4.20
CA ALA A 615 3.84 30.28 5.42
C ALA A 615 4.27 31.71 5.17
N SER A 616 3.74 32.66 5.94
CA SER A 616 4.09 34.07 5.83
C SER A 616 5.49 34.21 6.41
N GLY A 617 6.45 33.70 5.62
CA GLY A 617 7.85 33.66 5.96
C GLY A 617 8.63 34.69 5.12
N LYS A 618 9.85 34.90 5.50
CA LYS A 618 10.79 35.88 4.90
C LYS A 618 11.09 35.60 3.41
N LEU A 619 10.78 34.38 2.93
CA LEU A 619 10.97 33.96 1.55
C LEU A 619 9.69 34.07 0.69
N SER A 620 8.62 34.67 1.21
CA SER A 620 7.33 34.78 0.53
C SER A 620 7.49 35.52 -0.83
N GLY A 621 6.94 34.88 -1.88
CA GLY A 621 7.03 35.39 -3.26
C GLY A 621 8.30 35.05 -4.00
N ALA A 622 9.32 34.47 -3.36
CA ALA A 622 10.56 34.05 -4.01
C ALA A 622 10.50 32.60 -4.47
N THR A 623 11.13 32.30 -5.61
CA THR A 623 11.21 30.93 -6.16
C THR A 623 12.63 30.39 -6.04
N PHE A 624 12.74 29.14 -5.63
CA PHE A 624 14.02 28.47 -5.34
C PHE A 624 14.17 27.18 -6.15
N LEU A 625 15.41 26.89 -6.51
CA LEU A 625 15.84 25.61 -7.05
C LEU A 625 17.16 25.20 -6.39
N PHE A 626 17.24 23.99 -5.91
CA PHE A 626 18.44 23.45 -5.27
C PHE A 626 19.17 22.49 -6.22
N THR A 627 20.51 22.59 -6.29
CA THR A 627 21.34 21.75 -7.16
C THR A 627 22.70 21.48 -6.51
N GLY A 628 23.25 20.29 -6.77
CA GLY A 628 24.49 19.84 -6.12
C GLY A 628 24.31 19.34 -4.68
N THR A 629 25.40 18.97 -4.04
CA THR A 629 25.42 18.53 -2.63
C THR A 629 25.61 19.72 -1.72
N LEU A 630 24.67 19.96 -0.82
CA LEU A 630 24.75 21.06 0.14
C LEU A 630 25.67 20.67 1.30
N PRO A 631 26.47 21.59 1.83
CA PRO A 631 27.46 21.30 2.88
C PRO A 631 26.88 20.81 4.21
N THR A 632 25.76 21.39 4.67
CA THR A 632 25.21 21.08 6.00
C THR A 632 23.81 20.48 5.97
N LEU A 633 22.98 20.81 4.98
CA LEU A 633 21.61 20.37 4.87
C LEU A 633 21.44 19.27 3.80
N LYS A 634 20.61 18.27 4.09
CA LYS A 634 20.09 17.44 3.01
C LYS A 634 19.21 18.29 2.11
N ARG A 635 19.25 18.08 0.80
CA ARG A 635 18.47 18.83 -0.18
C ARG A 635 16.99 18.90 0.16
N SER A 636 16.37 17.77 0.56
CA SER A 636 14.97 17.72 0.97
C SER A 636 14.67 18.56 2.22
N ALA A 637 15.65 18.70 3.13
CA ALA A 637 15.52 19.54 4.31
C ALA A 637 15.61 21.03 3.92
N ALA A 638 16.51 21.39 3.01
CA ALA A 638 16.64 22.76 2.48
C ALA A 638 15.40 23.17 1.66
N GLU A 639 14.88 22.26 0.81
CA GLU A 639 13.65 22.45 0.07
C GLU A 639 12.47 22.69 1.02
N LYS A 640 12.30 21.84 2.04
CA LYS A 640 11.27 22.02 3.06
C LYS A 640 11.43 23.31 3.84
N LEU A 641 12.66 23.68 4.20
CA LEU A 641 12.94 24.93 4.91
C LEU A 641 12.56 26.16 4.07
N ALA A 642 12.74 26.10 2.73
CA ALA A 642 12.30 27.15 1.83
C ALA A 642 10.75 27.25 1.81
N GLU A 643 10.04 26.11 1.70
CA GLU A 643 8.58 26.06 1.72
C GLU A 643 8.00 26.53 3.06
N ASP A 644 8.56 26.07 4.19
CA ASP A 644 8.15 26.45 5.54
C ASP A 644 8.32 27.98 5.80
N ASN A 645 9.18 28.64 5.02
CA ASN A 645 9.40 30.11 5.05
C ASN A 645 8.72 30.87 3.88
N GLY A 646 7.77 30.23 3.18
CA GLY A 646 6.95 30.87 2.15
C GLY A 646 7.56 30.92 0.75
N GLY A 647 8.72 30.32 0.52
CA GLY A 647 9.36 30.17 -0.78
C GLY A 647 8.70 29.10 -1.65
N LYS A 648 8.68 29.30 -2.97
CA LYS A 648 8.19 28.30 -3.94
C LYS A 648 9.35 27.52 -4.55
N LEU A 649 9.22 26.20 -4.66
CA LEU A 649 10.21 25.34 -5.31
C LEU A 649 9.91 25.18 -6.80
N LEU A 650 10.95 25.25 -7.63
CA LEU A 650 10.89 24.93 -9.05
C LEU A 650 11.73 23.69 -9.35
N SER A 651 11.28 22.88 -10.31
CA SER A 651 11.98 21.67 -10.74
C SER A 651 13.04 21.91 -11.82
N SER A 652 12.95 23.05 -12.52
CA SER A 652 13.82 23.40 -13.64
C SER A 652 14.22 24.88 -13.60
N VAL A 653 15.34 25.21 -14.26
CA VAL A 653 15.82 26.58 -14.44
C VAL A 653 14.99 27.27 -15.51
N SER A 654 14.34 28.36 -15.15
CA SER A 654 13.52 29.20 -16.05
C SER A 654 13.65 30.67 -15.67
N ALA A 655 13.11 31.59 -16.48
CA ALA A 655 13.09 33.03 -16.20
C ALA A 655 12.33 33.39 -14.90
N ASN A 656 11.44 32.49 -14.44
CA ASN A 656 10.68 32.67 -13.21
C ASN A 656 11.43 32.20 -11.94
N LEU A 657 12.66 31.71 -12.08
CA LEU A 657 13.49 31.33 -10.94
C LEU A 657 14.18 32.57 -10.37
N ASN A 658 14.02 32.83 -9.07
CA ASN A 658 14.70 33.92 -8.39
C ASN A 658 16.07 33.46 -7.86
N TYR A 659 16.13 32.31 -7.20
CA TYR A 659 17.34 31.84 -6.55
C TYR A 659 17.68 30.40 -6.95
N LEU A 660 18.89 30.16 -7.43
CA LEU A 660 19.49 28.84 -7.53
C LEU A 660 20.44 28.64 -6.35
N VAL A 661 20.10 27.78 -5.42
CA VAL A 661 21.00 27.39 -4.33
C VAL A 661 21.91 26.27 -4.84
N ALA A 662 23.20 26.57 -4.97
CA ALA A 662 24.20 25.69 -5.55
C ALA A 662 25.16 25.16 -4.49
N GLY A 663 25.12 23.82 -4.28
CA GLY A 663 26.13 23.12 -3.50
C GLY A 663 27.29 22.60 -4.36
N GLU A 664 28.13 21.75 -3.79
CA GLU A 664 29.23 21.11 -4.50
C GLU A 664 28.71 20.23 -5.66
N SER A 665 29.47 20.18 -6.76
CA SER A 665 29.15 19.40 -7.96
C SER A 665 27.81 19.77 -8.62
N ALA A 666 27.43 21.03 -8.62
CA ALA A 666 26.18 21.57 -9.15
C ALA A 666 26.11 21.58 -10.69
N GLY A 667 26.12 20.46 -11.35
CA GLY A 667 26.11 20.17 -12.79
C GLY A 667 25.37 21.12 -13.78
N SER A 668 24.69 20.54 -14.78
CA SER A 668 24.09 21.29 -15.92
C SER A 668 23.05 22.37 -15.55
N LYS A 669 22.42 22.29 -14.35
CA LYS A 669 21.46 23.32 -13.88
C LYS A 669 22.17 24.64 -13.55
N LEU A 670 23.37 24.57 -12.98
CA LEU A 670 24.19 25.75 -12.69
C LEU A 670 24.59 26.51 -13.98
N GLU A 671 25.01 25.75 -15.00
CA GLU A 671 25.37 26.32 -16.30
C GLU A 671 24.18 26.98 -17.01
N LYS A 672 22.99 26.38 -16.88
CA LYS A 672 21.75 26.99 -17.40
C LYS A 672 21.38 28.29 -16.66
N ALA A 673 21.50 28.29 -15.34
CA ALA A 673 21.17 29.46 -14.53
C ALA A 673 22.10 30.64 -14.80
N ARG A 674 23.39 30.40 -15.03
CA ARG A 674 24.37 31.47 -15.42
C ARG A 674 23.98 32.21 -16.69
N LYS A 675 23.21 31.60 -17.58
CA LYS A 675 22.75 32.21 -18.84
C LYS A 675 21.53 33.12 -18.66
N ILE A 676 20.88 33.08 -17.50
CA ILE A 676 19.65 33.83 -17.23
C ILE A 676 19.97 34.94 -16.21
N LYS A 677 20.00 36.18 -16.64
CA LYS A 677 20.41 37.35 -15.81
C LYS A 677 19.50 37.57 -14.58
N SER A 678 18.25 37.12 -14.61
CA SER A 678 17.28 37.27 -13.50
C SER A 678 17.48 36.25 -12.37
N VAL A 679 18.25 35.19 -12.58
CA VAL A 679 18.47 34.14 -11.58
C VAL A 679 19.70 34.51 -10.73
N LYS A 680 19.50 34.61 -9.42
CA LYS A 680 20.59 34.78 -8.47
C LYS A 680 21.10 33.40 -8.04
N ILE A 681 22.37 33.13 -8.24
CA ILE A 681 23.05 31.92 -7.76
C ILE A 681 23.61 32.20 -6.38
N ILE A 682 23.19 31.42 -5.38
CA ILE A 682 23.57 31.63 -3.98
C ILE A 682 24.11 30.33 -3.38
N SER A 683 24.88 30.43 -2.32
CA SER A 683 25.35 29.29 -1.51
C SER A 683 24.26 28.83 -0.53
N GLU A 684 24.51 27.69 0.14
CA GLU A 684 23.68 27.25 1.26
C GLU A 684 23.68 28.25 2.42
N GLU A 685 24.84 28.82 2.72
CA GLU A 685 25.00 29.81 3.78
C GLU A 685 24.18 31.08 3.47
N ASP A 686 24.24 31.59 2.23
CA ASP A 686 23.41 32.71 1.78
C ASP A 686 21.93 32.40 1.89
N PHE A 687 21.52 31.18 1.53
CA PHE A 687 20.13 30.72 1.68
C PHE A 687 19.68 30.72 3.14
N LEU A 688 20.51 30.20 4.05
CA LEU A 688 20.21 30.20 5.49
C LEU A 688 20.14 31.62 6.04
N ASN A 689 21.01 32.52 5.59
CA ASN A 689 21.00 33.93 5.95
C ASN A 689 19.72 34.64 5.48
N LEU A 690 19.16 34.27 4.30
CA LEU A 690 17.88 34.81 3.83
C LEU A 690 16.70 34.41 4.72
N ILE A 691 16.80 33.28 5.44
CA ILE A 691 15.79 32.83 6.38
C ILE A 691 15.94 33.47 7.76
N GLN A 692 17.19 33.80 8.17
CA GLN A 692 17.47 34.40 9.48
C GLN A 692 17.30 35.91 9.48
N SER A 693 17.60 36.60 8.35
CA SER A 693 17.41 38.03 8.18
C SER A 693 15.93 38.41 8.02
#